data_7a84ca948d09bb7c077443432af15c21
#
_entry.id   7a84ca948d09bb7c077443432af15c21
#
_cell.length_a   1.000
_cell.length_b   1.000
_cell.length_c   1.000
_cell.angle_alpha   90.00
_cell.angle_beta   90.00
_cell.angle_gamma   90.00
#
_symmetry.space_group_name_H-M   'P 1'
#
loop_
_entity.id
_entity.type
_entity.pdbx_description
1 polymer ?
#
loop_
_entity_poly.entity_id
_entity_poly.type
_entity_poly.pdbx_seq_one_letter_code
_entity_poly.pdbx_strand_id
1 'polypeptide(L)'
;MGRLHKSPLSFKHKIKLLLAAAAEMIAVAKAIPTDAGEPLQRLLKARKTVPAQQQGPAFEPTVFTTQSGLLTKRISLAEDGAVNSDGSACRMASGTARRAPIAGVNELAALIEGLESDQAIVLGALRQGLPDEVKVVTKVKLKEGAEDVIARTAEDVVYRSGQPAFALIDTDSKGMPDTVAAAIERAGGIWQALVTVLPDLEGVARVERRSTSSGLSRSDTGEELPGSANLHIYLAVMDGADIERFLKGFHERCWLAGFGWLMVSKSGALLERSPIDRMVFGAERLVFEGAPLLIKPIRQDQDSRQPVATAGVVLDTSAVFPPLTIVETAKFKELLAKEEQRLAATVAKVRAAYVDAKAQEMVARKPGMSLSAARQVIEHQCEGILLPDVVLPFDDDELAGCTVGDVLADPERFINAVLADPNEGVEYGATCAKVLRRPDGSVFIKSFAHGGAIYHLKLDAAAVRAEIEAATKEDVVETFVKLVVAAELSDVEEDKLRKLAIERSGAAARSVTTMIKEAKKNHTARLAKLERKRLAAARNDPRPEVNNPEEDAPWLDQMGALEEVLHDIPHLHPPERDIDSGVMRVKKVRIPNTHAFTKDSGGNAEAEDSDELSKLPPPEQYVLCKMNEMEAAEMIEKYIDFVDPKTGKSVHLRLSFVRHFMTRDDKLPLCVAVSTLPIVLADGVLLAPPGLDRLRGIEFYIPDEVRAPIPDPKECNEAAVREAMQYLCDVWLCDVNASFANKCIAIALALTLIERSLLDERPAFFVTAGHRAVGKPRSLPC
;
A
#
# COMPACT_ATOMS: atom_id res chain seq x y z
N MET A 1 -34.80 44.68 -21.69
CA MET A 1 -33.82 45.21 -22.66
C MET A 1 -33.06 46.35 -22.00
N GLY A 2 -31.99 46.08 -21.35
CA GLY A 2 -31.08 47.07 -20.78
C GLY A 2 -29.71 46.87 -21.41
N ARG A 3 -29.29 47.77 -22.30
CA ARG A 3 -27.95 47.80 -22.85
C ARG A 3 -26.97 48.18 -21.73
N LEU A 4 -26.19 47.22 -21.26
CA LEU A 4 -25.00 47.49 -20.46
C LEU A 4 -23.95 48.15 -21.40
N HIS A 5 -23.72 49.44 -21.24
CA HIS A 5 -22.59 50.15 -21.82
C HIS A 5 -21.28 49.57 -21.19
N LYS A 6 -20.61 48.68 -21.90
CA LYS A 6 -19.24 48.30 -21.57
C LYS A 6 -18.32 49.49 -21.89
N SER A 7 -17.77 50.15 -20.88
CA SER A 7 -16.71 51.13 -21.09
C SER A 7 -15.47 50.38 -21.65
N PRO A 8 -14.85 50.91 -22.73
CA PRO A 8 -13.64 50.26 -23.27
C PRO A 8 -12.57 50.29 -22.21
N LEU A 9 -11.97 49.10 -21.96
CA LEU A 9 -10.80 48.93 -21.07
C LEU A 9 -9.74 49.99 -21.44
N SER A 10 -9.21 50.70 -20.45
CA SER A 10 -8.17 51.69 -20.66
C SER A 10 -6.92 51.04 -21.29
N PHE A 11 -6.19 51.78 -22.09
CA PHE A 11 -4.94 51.33 -22.72
C PHE A 11 -3.97 50.70 -21.69
N LYS A 12 -3.91 51.26 -20.48
CA LYS A 12 -3.17 50.71 -19.33
C LYS A 12 -3.65 49.31 -18.90
N HIS A 13 -4.95 49.00 -18.96
CA HIS A 13 -5.51 47.71 -18.67
C HIS A 13 -5.21 46.68 -19.76
N LYS A 14 -5.27 47.08 -21.03
CA LYS A 14 -4.90 46.24 -22.17
C LYS A 14 -3.43 45.83 -22.13
N ILE A 15 -2.53 46.76 -21.74
CA ILE A 15 -1.10 46.47 -21.56
C ILE A 15 -0.91 45.51 -20.40
N LYS A 16 -1.57 45.66 -19.26
CA LYS A 16 -1.44 44.71 -18.14
C LYS A 16 -1.84 43.28 -18.52
N LEU A 17 -2.88 43.13 -19.34
CA LEU A 17 -3.36 41.86 -19.84
C LEU A 17 -2.37 41.19 -20.81
N LEU A 18 -1.83 41.98 -21.73
CA LEU A 18 -0.76 41.55 -22.63
C LEU A 18 0.49 41.13 -21.88
N LEU A 19 0.82 41.82 -20.78
CA LEU A 19 1.95 41.50 -19.92
C LEU A 19 1.78 40.15 -19.20
N ALA A 20 0.59 39.88 -18.63
CA ALA A 20 0.32 38.62 -17.96
C ALA A 20 0.37 37.45 -18.95
N ALA A 21 -0.29 37.58 -20.11
CA ALA A 21 -0.29 36.56 -21.16
C ALA A 21 1.10 36.33 -21.78
N ALA A 22 1.89 37.38 -21.97
CA ALA A 22 3.25 37.25 -22.49
C ALA A 22 4.23 36.61 -21.49
N ALA A 23 4.09 36.91 -20.20
CA ALA A 23 4.90 36.29 -19.14
C ALA A 23 4.59 34.79 -19.01
N GLU A 24 3.33 34.40 -19.20
CA GLU A 24 2.87 33.03 -19.22
C GLU A 24 3.46 32.24 -20.41
N MET A 25 3.39 32.83 -21.60
CA MET A 25 4.00 32.24 -22.81
C MET A 25 5.53 32.10 -22.69
N ILE A 26 6.20 33.01 -21.99
CA ILE A 26 7.63 32.91 -21.70
C ILE A 26 7.90 31.74 -20.74
N ALA A 27 7.08 31.56 -19.71
CA ALA A 27 7.24 30.46 -18.77
C ALA A 27 7.08 29.12 -19.50
N VAL A 28 6.07 28.98 -20.35
CA VAL A 28 5.85 27.80 -21.21
C VAL A 28 7.01 27.62 -22.19
N ALA A 29 7.46 28.68 -22.86
CA ALA A 29 8.56 28.59 -23.82
C ALA A 29 9.94 28.34 -23.17
N LYS A 30 10.19 28.87 -21.94
CA LYS A 30 11.38 28.54 -21.14
C LYS A 30 11.36 27.10 -20.60
N ALA A 31 10.20 26.50 -20.44
CA ALA A 31 10.02 25.09 -20.04
C ALA A 31 10.22 24.11 -21.21
N ILE A 32 10.24 24.59 -22.46
CA ILE A 32 10.53 23.76 -23.63
C ILE A 32 12.05 23.80 -23.85
N PRO A 33 12.75 22.64 -23.74
CA PRO A 33 14.21 22.60 -23.97
C PRO A 33 14.55 22.96 -25.42
N THR A 34 15.52 23.86 -25.64
CA THR A 34 15.97 24.33 -26.95
C THR A 34 16.82 23.32 -27.72
N ASP A 35 17.02 22.11 -27.22
CA ASP A 35 17.84 21.07 -27.84
C ASP A 35 17.01 19.80 -28.12
N ALA A 36 16.41 19.73 -29.28
CA ALA A 36 15.49 18.70 -29.71
C ALA A 36 16.20 17.46 -30.33
N GLY A 37 17.23 16.95 -29.71
CA GLY A 37 18.01 15.81 -30.23
C GLY A 37 18.06 14.58 -29.32
N GLU A 38 18.00 14.69 -28.02
CA GLU A 38 18.13 13.55 -27.09
C GLU A 38 17.35 13.61 -25.76
N PRO A 39 16.35 14.49 -25.56
CA PRO A 39 15.90 14.80 -24.21
C PRO A 39 14.74 13.96 -23.70
N LEU A 40 13.89 13.39 -24.56
CA LEU A 40 12.67 12.76 -24.07
C LEU A 40 12.94 11.42 -23.34
N GLN A 41 13.91 10.66 -23.82
CA GLN A 41 14.35 9.44 -23.12
C GLN A 41 15.18 9.76 -21.86
N ARG A 42 15.95 10.86 -21.85
CA ARG A 42 16.65 11.33 -20.63
C ARG A 42 15.69 11.94 -19.63
N LEU A 43 14.66 12.68 -20.04
CA LEU A 43 13.61 13.21 -19.15
C LEU A 43 12.71 12.11 -18.56
N LEU A 44 12.38 11.09 -19.31
CA LEU A 44 11.67 9.93 -18.81
C LEU A 44 12.54 9.07 -17.88
N LYS A 45 13.86 8.97 -18.15
CA LYS A 45 14.83 8.37 -17.23
C LYS A 45 15.10 9.27 -16.01
N ALA A 46 15.20 10.59 -16.18
CA ALA A 46 15.45 11.52 -15.09
C ALA A 46 14.25 11.67 -14.12
N ARG A 47 13.02 11.41 -14.55
CA ARG A 47 11.85 11.34 -13.64
C ARG A 47 11.85 10.09 -12.75
N LYS A 48 12.61 9.05 -13.12
CA LYS A 48 12.67 7.78 -12.37
C LYS A 48 13.72 7.76 -11.25
N THR A 49 14.64 8.72 -11.26
CA THR A 49 15.81 8.67 -10.36
C THR A 49 16.33 10.08 -10.04
N VAL A 50 16.35 10.44 -8.75
CA VAL A 50 16.98 11.68 -8.26
C VAL A 50 18.38 11.31 -7.74
N PRO A 51 19.46 11.97 -8.18
CA PRO A 51 20.79 11.74 -7.61
C PRO A 51 20.79 12.06 -6.12
N ALA A 52 21.29 11.14 -5.29
CA ALA A 52 21.38 11.29 -3.84
C ALA A 52 22.54 12.23 -3.44
N GLN A 53 22.56 13.47 -3.95
CA GLN A 53 23.57 14.46 -3.51
C GLN A 53 22.97 15.84 -3.23
N GLN A 54 23.22 16.28 -1.99
CA GLN A 54 23.20 17.65 -1.46
C GLN A 54 21.84 18.28 -1.13
N GLN A 55 21.24 17.78 -0.05
CA GLN A 55 20.48 18.65 0.88
C GLN A 55 20.34 17.85 2.17
N GLY A 56 20.41 18.47 3.36
CA GLY A 56 20.38 17.92 4.71
C GLY A 56 19.84 16.48 4.96
N PRO A 57 19.69 15.99 6.14
CA PRO A 57 19.35 14.59 6.40
C PRO A 57 18.06 14.19 5.68
N ALA A 58 18.20 13.35 4.63
CA ALA A 58 17.10 12.93 3.78
C ALA A 58 16.34 11.72 4.36
N PHE A 59 16.99 10.93 5.22
CA PHE A 59 16.47 9.70 5.82
C PHE A 59 16.51 9.80 7.34
N GLU A 60 15.51 9.25 8.01
CA GLU A 60 15.42 9.34 9.47
C GLU A 60 15.10 7.98 10.10
N PRO A 61 16.00 6.98 10.08
CA PRO A 61 15.85 5.78 10.87
C PRO A 61 15.94 6.09 12.36
N THR A 62 15.54 5.14 13.20
CA THR A 62 15.55 5.24 14.65
C THR A 62 16.42 4.13 15.25
N VAL A 63 17.27 4.46 16.21
CA VAL A 63 18.05 3.48 16.98
C VAL A 63 17.37 3.24 18.32
N PHE A 64 17.10 1.97 18.60
CA PHE A 64 16.59 1.50 19.87
C PHE A 64 17.72 0.92 20.72
N THR A 65 17.79 1.30 21.98
CA THR A 65 18.73 0.78 22.97
C THR A 65 17.95 0.15 24.12
N THR A 66 18.19 -1.13 24.42
CA THR A 66 17.52 -1.81 25.55
C THR A 66 18.21 -1.51 26.86
N GLN A 67 17.44 -1.37 27.95
CA GLN A 67 17.98 -1.22 29.31
C GLN A 67 18.42 -2.55 29.93
N SER A 68 17.95 -3.68 29.40
CA SER A 68 18.25 -5.01 29.93
C SER A 68 18.26 -6.05 28.84
N GLY A 69 19.30 -6.85 28.79
CA GLY A 69 19.43 -7.91 27.78
C GLY A 69 20.15 -7.44 26.51
N LEU A 70 19.85 -8.09 25.40
CA LEU A 70 20.52 -7.89 24.13
C LEU A 70 19.47 -7.64 23.02
N LEU A 71 19.87 -6.86 22.01
CA LEU A 71 19.15 -6.73 20.74
C LEU A 71 19.96 -7.35 19.60
N THR A 72 20.58 -8.50 19.89
CA THR A 72 21.33 -9.30 18.92
C THR A 72 21.19 -10.78 19.28
N LYS A 73 21.52 -11.65 18.34
CA LYS A 73 21.41 -13.10 18.51
C LYS A 73 22.52 -13.65 19.40
N ARG A 74 22.19 -14.69 20.17
CA ARG A 74 23.17 -15.55 20.85
C ARG A 74 23.46 -16.72 19.95
N ILE A 75 24.76 -16.99 19.69
CA ILE A 75 25.18 -18.07 18.81
C ILE A 75 26.02 -19.07 19.63
N SER A 76 25.63 -20.33 19.61
CA SER A 76 26.29 -21.44 20.33
C SER A 76 26.36 -22.70 19.45
N LEU A 77 27.16 -23.68 19.84
CA LEU A 77 27.10 -25.02 19.27
C LEU A 77 26.14 -25.88 20.09
N ALA A 78 25.30 -26.64 19.41
CA ALA A 78 24.49 -27.68 19.99
C ALA A 78 25.37 -28.91 20.30
N GLU A 79 24.86 -29.90 21.03
CA GLU A 79 25.58 -31.13 21.41
C GLU A 79 26.06 -31.95 20.21
N ASP A 80 25.33 -31.88 19.09
CA ASP A 80 25.68 -32.53 17.82
C ASP A 80 26.68 -31.73 16.97
N GLY A 81 27.13 -30.57 17.46
CA GLY A 81 28.05 -29.67 16.75
C GLY A 81 27.37 -28.71 15.78
N ALA A 82 26.04 -28.70 15.65
CA ALA A 82 25.33 -27.78 14.81
C ALA A 82 25.36 -26.37 15.40
N VAL A 83 25.38 -25.34 14.53
CA VAL A 83 25.28 -23.94 14.94
C VAL A 83 23.84 -23.63 15.35
N ASN A 84 23.65 -23.26 16.61
CA ASN A 84 22.38 -22.76 17.15
C ASN A 84 22.41 -21.23 17.23
N SER A 85 21.49 -20.59 16.55
CA SER A 85 21.32 -19.14 16.53
C SER A 85 20.02 -18.77 17.25
N ASP A 86 20.15 -18.38 18.52
CA ASP A 86 19.03 -18.07 19.40
C ASP A 86 18.76 -16.56 19.48
N GLY A 87 17.59 -16.15 19.04
CA GLY A 87 17.07 -14.77 19.17
C GLY A 87 16.06 -14.58 20.30
N SER A 88 15.82 -15.60 21.13
CA SER A 88 14.77 -15.53 22.19
C SER A 88 15.05 -14.46 23.24
N ALA A 89 16.32 -14.12 23.48
CA ALA A 89 16.74 -13.06 24.39
C ALA A 89 16.63 -11.64 23.81
N CYS A 90 16.35 -11.50 22.51
CA CYS A 90 16.23 -10.21 21.84
C CYS A 90 14.90 -9.51 22.20
N ARG A 91 14.86 -8.85 23.36
CA ARG A 91 13.63 -8.24 23.86
C ARG A 91 13.80 -6.75 24.10
N MET A 92 12.93 -5.95 23.49
CA MET A 92 12.78 -4.51 23.76
C MET A 92 11.60 -4.29 24.71
N ALA A 93 11.80 -4.57 25.99
CA ALA A 93 10.78 -4.38 27.02
C ALA A 93 10.82 -2.98 27.66
N SER A 94 12.02 -2.40 27.79
CA SER A 94 12.26 -1.03 28.26
C SER A 94 13.61 -0.53 27.74
N GLY A 95 13.71 0.77 27.50
CA GLY A 95 14.93 1.38 27.00
C GLY A 95 14.67 2.78 26.42
N THR A 96 15.44 3.15 25.41
CA THR A 96 15.29 4.41 24.70
C THR A 96 15.21 4.19 23.18
N ALA A 97 14.63 5.16 22.50
CA ALA A 97 14.62 5.26 21.06
C ALA A 97 15.10 6.65 20.64
N ARG A 98 16.10 6.72 19.78
CA ARG A 98 16.76 7.96 19.35
C ARG A 98 16.67 8.12 17.84
N ARG A 99 16.32 9.33 17.37
CA ARG A 99 16.40 9.70 15.95
C ARG A 99 17.84 9.59 15.46
N ALA A 100 18.02 9.06 14.27
CA ALA A 100 19.33 8.95 13.65
C ALA A 100 19.27 9.50 12.21
N PRO A 101 19.12 10.84 12.05
CA PRO A 101 19.03 11.46 10.74
C PRO A 101 20.34 11.27 9.96
N ILE A 102 20.22 10.83 8.70
CA ILE A 102 21.34 10.51 7.82
C ILE A 102 21.09 11.04 6.40
N ALA A 103 22.15 11.40 5.68
CA ALA A 103 22.06 11.94 4.33
C ALA A 103 22.04 10.86 3.24
N GLY A 104 22.49 9.62 3.52
CA GLY A 104 22.51 8.57 2.52
C GLY A 104 23.15 7.26 2.98
N VAL A 105 23.50 6.43 1.99
CA VAL A 105 23.99 5.05 2.21
C VAL A 105 25.29 4.95 2.97
N ASN A 106 26.22 5.90 2.80
CA ASN A 106 27.49 5.86 3.53
C ASN A 106 27.29 6.09 5.02
N GLU A 107 26.40 7.00 5.39
CA GLU A 107 26.07 7.27 6.79
C GLU A 107 25.23 6.15 7.39
N LEU A 108 24.35 5.49 6.59
CA LEU A 108 23.65 4.29 7.02
C LEU A 108 24.64 3.17 7.31
N ALA A 109 25.62 2.94 6.43
CA ALA A 109 26.64 1.92 6.64
C ALA A 109 27.42 2.16 7.93
N ALA A 110 27.87 3.40 8.17
CA ALA A 110 28.57 3.79 9.40
C ALA A 110 27.68 3.63 10.64
N LEU A 111 26.39 3.99 10.54
CA LEU A 111 25.41 3.80 11.63
C LEU A 111 25.24 2.31 11.98
N ILE A 112 25.07 1.45 10.96
CA ILE A 112 24.92 0.00 11.13
C ILE A 112 26.18 -0.64 11.71
N GLU A 113 27.37 -0.21 11.26
CA GLU A 113 28.65 -0.70 11.76
C GLU A 113 28.85 -0.34 13.24
N GLY A 114 28.42 0.85 13.65
CA GLY A 114 28.58 1.36 15.02
C GLY A 114 27.56 0.82 16.03
N LEU A 115 26.60 -0.02 15.62
CA LEU A 115 25.58 -0.56 16.55
C LEU A 115 26.19 -1.58 17.52
N GLU A 116 25.92 -1.38 18.82
CA GLU A 116 26.32 -2.27 19.88
C GLU A 116 25.31 -3.45 20.05
N SER A 117 25.67 -4.42 20.88
CA SER A 117 24.86 -5.64 21.08
C SER A 117 23.52 -5.39 21.80
N ASP A 118 23.38 -4.28 22.50
CA ASP A 118 22.14 -3.82 23.15
C ASP A 118 21.33 -2.84 22.27
N GLN A 119 21.78 -2.62 21.03
CA GLN A 119 21.16 -1.70 20.06
C GLN A 119 20.62 -2.43 18.85
N ALA A 120 19.52 -1.90 18.32
CA ALA A 120 18.95 -2.31 17.04
C ALA A 120 18.44 -1.10 16.28
N ILE A 121 18.45 -1.17 14.96
CA ILE A 121 17.89 -0.15 14.09
C ILE A 121 16.45 -0.51 13.70
N VAL A 122 15.58 0.49 13.59
CA VAL A 122 14.33 0.43 12.84
C VAL A 122 14.39 1.46 11.71
N LEU A 123 13.81 1.13 10.56
CA LEU A 123 13.92 1.97 9.37
C LEU A 123 12.89 3.09 9.33
N GLY A 124 11.88 3.03 10.19
CA GLY A 124 10.90 4.11 10.40
C GLY A 124 11.43 5.24 11.28
N ALA A 125 10.83 6.42 11.09
CA ALA A 125 11.07 7.60 11.90
C ALA A 125 10.17 7.63 13.14
N LEU A 126 10.62 8.20 14.24
CA LEU A 126 9.74 8.57 15.35
C LEU A 126 8.67 9.56 14.85
N ARG A 127 7.42 9.40 15.30
CA ARG A 127 6.33 10.31 14.90
C ARG A 127 6.70 11.77 15.20
N GLN A 128 6.08 12.67 14.45
CA GLN A 128 6.31 14.11 14.66
C GLN A 128 5.85 14.55 16.06
N GLY A 129 6.53 15.55 16.62
CA GLY A 129 6.24 16.07 17.94
C GLY A 129 6.94 15.36 19.09
N LEU A 130 7.58 14.20 18.87
CA LEU A 130 8.42 13.55 19.87
C LEU A 130 9.82 14.18 19.91
N PRO A 131 10.48 14.21 21.10
CA PRO A 131 11.89 14.58 21.22
C PRO A 131 12.83 13.69 20.39
N ASP A 132 14.09 14.10 20.27
CA ASP A 132 15.11 13.32 19.55
C ASP A 132 15.42 11.98 20.21
N GLU A 133 15.26 11.90 21.52
CA GLU A 133 15.34 10.67 22.30
C GLU A 133 14.14 10.55 23.23
N VAL A 134 13.51 9.39 23.22
CA VAL A 134 12.31 9.07 23.99
C VAL A 134 12.47 7.77 24.76
N LYS A 135 11.78 7.66 25.89
CA LYS A 135 11.72 6.43 26.67
C LYS A 135 10.80 5.42 25.99
N VAL A 136 11.24 4.16 25.94
CA VAL A 136 10.44 3.05 25.40
C VAL A 136 9.98 2.13 26.52
N VAL A 137 8.69 1.77 26.49
CA VAL A 137 8.09 0.80 27.39
C VAL A 137 7.21 -0.17 26.60
N THR A 138 6.77 -1.25 27.22
CA THR A 138 5.76 -2.11 26.58
C THR A 138 4.41 -1.41 26.50
N LYS A 139 3.58 -1.73 25.50
CA LYS A 139 2.24 -1.13 25.34
C LYS A 139 1.37 -1.22 26.61
N VAL A 140 1.53 -2.28 27.41
CA VAL A 140 0.81 -2.47 28.68
C VAL A 140 1.24 -1.44 29.76
N LYS A 141 2.51 -1.01 29.73
CA LYS A 141 3.06 -0.04 30.68
C LYS A 141 2.94 1.40 30.20
N LEU A 142 2.47 1.61 28.97
CA LEU A 142 2.25 2.95 28.42
C LEU A 142 1.03 3.57 29.12
N LYS A 143 1.24 4.70 29.81
CA LYS A 143 0.16 5.46 30.45
C LYS A 143 -0.42 6.46 29.44
N GLU A 144 -1.74 6.63 29.45
CA GLU A 144 -2.39 7.67 28.65
C GLU A 144 -1.86 9.05 29.05
N GLY A 145 -1.53 9.89 28.06
CA GLY A 145 -1.03 11.25 28.26
C GLY A 145 0.47 11.39 28.58
N ALA A 146 1.26 10.31 28.46
CA ALA A 146 2.71 10.41 28.56
C ALA A 146 3.30 10.96 27.25
N GLU A 147 3.83 12.19 27.27
CA GLU A 147 4.32 12.86 26.05
C GLU A 147 5.68 12.34 25.55
N ASP A 148 6.57 11.91 26.48
CA ASP A 148 7.96 11.50 26.18
C ASP A 148 8.19 10.00 26.32
N VAL A 149 7.13 9.20 26.33
CA VAL A 149 7.21 7.74 26.48
C VAL A 149 6.41 7.10 25.36
N ILE A 150 7.01 6.16 24.67
CA ILE A 150 6.36 5.44 23.55
C ILE A 150 6.34 3.92 23.80
N ALA A 151 5.48 3.24 23.06
CA ALA A 151 5.63 1.82 22.81
C ALA A 151 6.11 1.63 21.37
N ARG A 152 6.92 0.60 21.11
CA ARG A 152 7.35 0.28 19.75
C ARG A 152 6.18 -0.25 18.92
N THR A 153 5.44 0.64 18.32
CA THR A 153 4.25 0.38 17.49
C THR A 153 4.28 1.20 16.21
N ALA A 154 3.49 0.82 15.23
CA ALA A 154 3.30 1.58 13.99
C ALA A 154 2.61 2.95 14.20
N GLU A 155 2.13 3.25 15.41
CA GLU A 155 1.58 4.57 15.78
C GLU A 155 2.71 5.55 16.14
N ASP A 156 3.79 5.05 16.77
CA ASP A 156 4.91 5.87 17.28
C ASP A 156 6.14 5.86 16.37
N VAL A 157 6.29 4.79 15.54
CA VAL A 157 7.38 4.63 14.58
C VAL A 157 6.78 4.40 13.20
N VAL A 158 6.96 5.33 12.29
CA VAL A 158 6.22 5.41 11.03
C VAL A 158 7.12 5.63 9.83
N TYR A 159 6.74 5.12 8.68
CA TYR A 159 7.18 5.68 7.41
C TYR A 159 6.28 6.87 7.07
N ARG A 160 6.91 8.02 6.78
CA ARG A 160 6.16 9.23 6.41
C ARG A 160 5.89 9.22 4.92
N SER A 161 4.62 9.41 4.54
CA SER A 161 4.21 9.47 3.14
C SER A 161 4.91 10.59 2.39
N GLY A 162 5.40 10.29 1.18
CA GLY A 162 6.13 11.22 0.33
C GLY A 162 7.53 11.56 0.83
N GLN A 163 8.06 10.84 1.83
CA GLN A 163 9.44 11.04 2.32
C GLN A 163 10.29 9.80 2.09
N PRO A 164 11.59 10.01 1.74
CA PRO A 164 12.49 8.91 1.49
C PRO A 164 12.74 8.08 2.75
N ALA A 165 12.92 6.78 2.55
CA ALA A 165 13.23 5.81 3.58
C ALA A 165 14.14 4.72 3.03
N PHE A 166 14.61 3.82 3.89
CA PHE A 166 15.25 2.59 3.45
C PHE A 166 14.26 1.42 3.53
N ALA A 167 14.14 0.67 2.43
CA ALA A 167 13.43 -0.60 2.40
C ALA A 167 14.41 -1.74 2.67
N LEU A 168 14.11 -2.60 3.64
CA LEU A 168 14.90 -3.79 3.92
C LEU A 168 14.52 -4.91 2.96
N ILE A 169 15.48 -5.43 2.23
CA ILE A 169 15.43 -6.74 1.59
C ILE A 169 16.20 -7.71 2.50
N ASP A 170 15.49 -8.51 3.26
CA ASP A 170 16.05 -9.59 4.04
C ASP A 170 16.02 -10.86 3.18
N THR A 171 17.19 -11.34 2.76
CA THR A 171 17.24 -12.52 1.90
C THR A 171 17.03 -13.79 2.72
N ASP A 172 16.16 -14.68 2.24
CA ASP A 172 15.86 -15.97 2.90
C ASP A 172 16.08 -17.13 1.92
N SER A 173 16.93 -18.05 2.30
CA SER A 173 17.21 -19.29 1.54
C SER A 173 16.68 -20.55 2.24
N LYS A 174 15.93 -20.40 3.34
CA LYS A 174 15.46 -21.54 4.14
C LYS A 174 14.50 -22.43 3.36
N GLY A 175 14.85 -23.69 3.25
CA GLY A 175 14.03 -24.68 2.54
C GLY A 175 13.95 -24.45 1.02
N MET A 176 14.88 -23.70 0.45
CA MET A 176 14.98 -23.46 -0.99
C MET A 176 15.28 -24.78 -1.72
N PRO A 177 14.48 -25.16 -2.72
CA PRO A 177 14.75 -26.34 -3.55
C PRO A 177 16.00 -26.14 -4.43
N ASP A 178 16.71 -27.22 -4.73
CA ASP A 178 17.91 -27.21 -5.60
C ASP A 178 17.62 -26.58 -6.98
N THR A 179 16.41 -26.77 -7.50
CA THR A 179 15.99 -26.18 -8.77
C THR A 179 15.93 -24.66 -8.74
N VAL A 180 15.49 -24.08 -7.63
CA VAL A 180 15.44 -22.64 -7.41
C VAL A 180 16.85 -22.11 -7.12
N ALA A 181 17.62 -22.81 -6.29
CA ALA A 181 19.02 -22.47 -6.01
C ALA A 181 19.85 -22.42 -7.30
N ALA A 182 19.73 -23.43 -8.16
CA ALA A 182 20.40 -23.46 -9.46
C ALA A 182 19.90 -22.35 -10.44
N ALA A 183 18.64 -21.92 -10.33
CA ALA A 183 18.13 -20.81 -11.11
C ALA A 183 18.74 -19.47 -10.66
N ILE A 184 18.86 -19.26 -9.36
CA ILE A 184 19.49 -18.08 -8.75
C ILE A 184 20.99 -18.05 -9.09
N GLU A 185 21.68 -19.18 -9.01
CA GLU A 185 23.09 -19.28 -9.38
C GLU A 185 23.32 -18.95 -10.86
N ARG A 186 22.47 -19.47 -11.77
CA ARG A 186 22.51 -19.12 -13.20
C ARG A 186 22.25 -17.64 -13.48
N ALA A 187 21.49 -16.98 -12.65
CA ALA A 187 21.28 -15.53 -12.73
C ALA A 187 22.51 -14.72 -12.24
N GLY A 188 23.50 -15.37 -11.60
CA GLY A 188 24.67 -14.72 -11.01
C GLY A 188 24.57 -14.42 -9.52
N GLY A 189 23.71 -15.16 -8.80
CA GLY A 189 23.46 -15.00 -7.38
C GLY A 189 22.19 -14.23 -7.04
N ILE A 190 21.91 -14.10 -5.76
CA ILE A 190 20.63 -13.51 -5.28
C ILE A 190 20.41 -12.09 -5.81
N TRP A 191 21.42 -11.22 -5.70
CA TRP A 191 21.29 -9.85 -6.17
C TRP A 191 20.96 -9.77 -7.66
N GLN A 192 21.66 -10.52 -8.50
CA GLN A 192 21.41 -10.54 -9.93
C GLN A 192 20.05 -11.18 -10.28
N ALA A 193 19.60 -12.16 -9.50
CA ALA A 193 18.25 -12.69 -9.65
C ALA A 193 17.20 -11.61 -9.34
N LEU A 194 17.38 -10.80 -8.29
CA LEU A 194 16.51 -9.67 -7.97
C LEU A 194 16.54 -8.59 -9.07
N VAL A 195 17.70 -8.27 -9.61
CA VAL A 195 17.86 -7.34 -10.75
C VAL A 195 17.15 -7.89 -12.00
N THR A 196 17.15 -9.20 -12.21
CA THR A 196 16.38 -9.81 -13.32
C THR A 196 14.87 -9.56 -13.16
N VAL A 197 14.36 -9.59 -11.92
CA VAL A 197 12.95 -9.31 -11.62
C VAL A 197 12.62 -7.83 -11.73
N LEU A 198 13.54 -6.96 -11.30
CA LEU A 198 13.43 -5.51 -11.34
C LEU A 198 14.74 -4.90 -11.81
N PRO A 199 14.93 -4.66 -13.12
CA PRO A 199 16.17 -4.11 -13.67
C PRO A 199 16.59 -2.73 -13.11
N ASP A 200 15.61 -1.93 -12.70
CA ASP A 200 15.87 -0.62 -12.09
C ASP A 200 16.67 -0.70 -10.77
N LEU A 201 16.79 -1.88 -10.15
CA LEU A 201 17.62 -2.10 -8.95
C LEU A 201 19.12 -1.90 -9.19
N GLU A 202 19.61 -2.12 -10.42
CA GLU A 202 21.06 -2.11 -10.72
C GLU A 202 21.73 -0.79 -10.32
N GLY A 203 21.04 0.33 -10.53
CA GLY A 203 21.54 1.68 -10.22
C GLY A 203 21.10 2.25 -8.86
N VAL A 204 20.44 1.47 -8.01
CA VAL A 204 19.87 1.97 -6.75
C VAL A 204 20.92 2.09 -5.66
N ALA A 205 20.87 3.22 -4.92
CA ALA A 205 21.67 3.43 -3.72
C ALA A 205 21.29 2.42 -2.64
N ARG A 206 22.26 1.68 -2.11
CA ARG A 206 21.99 0.61 -1.16
C ARG A 206 23.15 0.36 -0.19
N VAL A 207 22.83 -0.29 0.92
CA VAL A 207 23.80 -0.89 1.84
C VAL A 207 23.54 -2.38 1.90
N GLU A 208 24.59 -3.17 1.74
CA GLU A 208 24.54 -4.63 1.86
C GLU A 208 25.32 -5.06 3.09
N ARG A 209 24.76 -5.96 3.90
CA ARG A 209 25.43 -6.56 5.04
C ARG A 209 25.07 -8.03 5.19
N ARG A 210 26.03 -8.88 5.49
CA ARG A 210 25.77 -10.28 5.81
C ARG A 210 25.08 -10.40 7.16
N SER A 211 24.21 -11.40 7.28
CA SER A 211 23.44 -11.64 8.50
C SER A 211 24.36 -11.87 9.73
N THR A 212 23.81 -11.70 10.94
CA THR A 212 24.54 -11.85 12.21
C THR A 212 25.15 -13.26 12.42
N SER A 213 24.69 -14.27 11.72
CA SER A 213 25.20 -15.64 11.77
C SER A 213 26.13 -16.01 10.61
N SER A 214 26.69 -15.04 9.90
CA SER A 214 27.67 -15.26 8.83
C SER A 214 29.10 -15.22 9.36
N GLY A 215 30.04 -15.83 8.63
CA GLY A 215 31.51 -15.78 8.93
C GLY A 215 31.90 -16.43 10.25
N LEU A 216 31.22 -17.51 10.64
CA LEU A 216 31.48 -18.22 11.88
C LEU A 216 32.57 -19.26 11.71
N SER A 217 33.45 -19.43 12.72
CA SER A 217 34.45 -20.47 12.79
C SER A 217 34.70 -20.89 14.24
N ARG A 218 35.35 -22.04 14.44
CA ARG A 218 35.80 -22.50 15.77
C ARG A 218 37.14 -21.87 16.13
N SER A 219 37.23 -21.32 17.33
CA SER A 219 38.46 -20.70 17.83
C SER A 219 39.53 -21.72 18.25
N ASP A 220 39.14 -22.96 18.51
CA ASP A 220 40.02 -24.07 18.96
C ASP A 220 40.61 -24.85 17.78
N THR A 221 39.86 -25.06 16.71
CA THR A 221 40.30 -25.86 15.55
C THR A 221 40.54 -25.04 14.30
N GLY A 222 40.01 -23.81 14.23
CA GLY A 222 40.03 -23.02 13.01
C GLY A 222 39.01 -23.47 11.94
N GLU A 223 38.20 -24.48 12.24
CA GLU A 223 37.17 -24.99 11.32
C GLU A 223 36.13 -23.95 11.02
N GLU A 224 35.80 -23.75 9.74
CA GLU A 224 34.67 -22.91 9.32
C GLU A 224 33.34 -23.60 9.66
N LEU A 225 32.47 -22.87 10.29
CA LEU A 225 31.13 -23.34 10.66
C LEU A 225 30.09 -22.91 9.60
N PRO A 226 29.08 -23.74 9.33
CA PRO A 226 28.01 -23.37 8.43
C PRO A 226 27.23 -22.18 9.00
N GLY A 227 27.50 -21.01 8.47
CA GLY A 227 26.78 -19.77 8.78
C GLY A 227 25.66 -19.51 7.78
N SER A 228 24.87 -18.49 8.04
CA SER A 228 23.87 -18.00 7.08
C SER A 228 24.58 -17.28 5.92
N ALA A 229 24.22 -17.62 4.68
CA ALA A 229 24.63 -16.87 3.49
C ALA A 229 23.71 -15.67 3.21
N ASN A 230 22.70 -15.43 4.05
CA ASN A 230 21.70 -14.40 3.85
C ASN A 230 22.29 -13.00 4.01
N LEU A 231 21.69 -12.06 3.27
CA LEU A 231 22.06 -10.66 3.23
C LEU A 231 20.89 -9.80 3.72
N HIS A 232 21.22 -8.74 4.43
CA HIS A 232 20.35 -7.58 4.60
C HIS A 232 20.75 -6.54 3.56
N ILE A 233 19.81 -6.14 2.69
CA ILE A 233 20.04 -5.12 1.66
C ILE A 233 19.08 -3.98 1.94
N TYR A 234 19.63 -2.81 2.23
CA TYR A 234 18.87 -1.60 2.53
C TYR A 234 18.81 -0.75 1.28
N LEU A 235 17.68 -0.71 0.61
CA LEU A 235 17.46 0.07 -0.61
C LEU A 235 16.94 1.46 -0.25
N ALA A 236 17.57 2.51 -0.81
CA ALA A 236 17.02 3.86 -0.71
C ALA A 236 15.77 3.99 -1.61
N VAL A 237 14.62 4.28 -1.02
CA VAL A 237 13.34 4.45 -1.72
C VAL A 237 12.78 5.85 -1.51
N MET A 238 12.04 6.36 -2.50
CA MET A 238 11.56 7.74 -2.52
C MET A 238 10.38 7.96 -1.56
N ASP A 239 9.55 6.94 -1.35
CA ASP A 239 8.40 6.99 -0.43
C ASP A 239 8.40 5.76 0.50
N GLY A 240 8.67 6.01 1.79
CA GLY A 240 8.64 4.96 2.80
C GLY A 240 7.26 4.32 2.98
N ALA A 241 6.18 5.05 2.76
CA ALA A 241 4.82 4.51 2.90
C ALA A 241 4.48 3.46 1.84
N ASP A 242 5.23 3.40 0.72
CA ASP A 242 5.03 2.42 -0.35
C ASP A 242 5.78 1.08 -0.13
N ILE A 243 6.62 0.97 0.91
CA ILE A 243 7.49 -0.19 1.14
C ILE A 243 6.68 -1.49 1.28
N GLU A 244 5.54 -1.46 1.97
CA GLU A 244 4.70 -2.66 2.14
C GLU A 244 4.19 -3.19 0.80
N ARG A 245 3.64 -2.32 -0.04
CA ARG A 245 3.15 -2.68 -1.37
C ARG A 245 4.30 -3.20 -2.25
N PHE A 246 5.43 -2.50 -2.21
CA PHE A 246 6.62 -2.86 -2.98
C PHE A 246 7.14 -4.26 -2.62
N LEU A 247 7.36 -4.57 -1.34
CA LEU A 247 7.91 -5.88 -0.93
C LEU A 247 6.94 -7.03 -1.21
N LYS A 248 5.63 -6.83 -1.01
CA LYS A 248 4.62 -7.84 -1.35
C LYS A 248 4.60 -8.11 -2.85
N GLY A 249 4.54 -7.08 -3.68
CA GLY A 249 4.57 -7.22 -5.13
C GLY A 249 5.91 -7.81 -5.64
N PHE A 250 7.03 -7.48 -4.98
CA PHE A 250 8.33 -8.02 -5.33
C PHE A 250 8.41 -9.54 -5.07
N HIS A 251 7.89 -10.00 -3.95
CA HIS A 251 7.73 -11.42 -3.66
C HIS A 251 6.92 -12.14 -4.77
N GLU A 252 5.76 -11.57 -5.17
CA GLU A 252 4.92 -12.14 -6.20
C GLU A 252 5.62 -12.19 -7.57
N ARG A 253 6.39 -11.15 -7.92
CA ARG A 253 7.17 -11.13 -9.17
C ARG A 253 8.37 -12.09 -9.14
N CYS A 254 8.97 -12.35 -7.98
CA CYS A 254 9.96 -13.42 -7.82
C CYS A 254 9.34 -14.79 -8.17
N TRP A 255 8.10 -15.05 -7.77
CA TRP A 255 7.37 -16.26 -8.16
C TRP A 255 7.16 -16.36 -9.66
N LEU A 256 6.72 -15.26 -10.30
CA LEU A 256 6.53 -15.20 -11.75
C LEU A 256 7.83 -15.43 -12.52
N ALA A 257 8.96 -15.03 -11.97
CA ALA A 257 10.29 -15.23 -12.54
C ALA A 257 10.88 -16.62 -12.26
N GLY A 258 10.18 -17.49 -11.50
CA GLY A 258 10.62 -18.84 -11.20
C GLY A 258 11.56 -18.95 -9.96
N PHE A 259 11.61 -17.90 -9.14
CA PHE A 259 12.42 -17.88 -7.90
C PHE A 259 11.57 -18.12 -6.64
N GLY A 260 10.28 -18.41 -6.76
CA GLY A 260 9.41 -18.73 -5.64
C GLY A 260 9.34 -20.23 -5.36
N TRP A 261 9.06 -20.60 -4.09
CA TRP A 261 8.83 -22.00 -3.68
C TRP A 261 7.89 -22.08 -2.48
N LEU A 262 7.33 -23.26 -2.26
CA LEU A 262 6.61 -23.61 -1.04
C LEU A 262 7.50 -24.44 -0.11
N MET A 263 7.56 -24.06 1.15
CA MET A 263 8.20 -24.84 2.21
C MET A 263 7.13 -25.50 3.08
N VAL A 264 7.30 -26.78 3.39
CA VAL A 264 6.41 -27.50 4.31
C VAL A 264 6.91 -27.31 5.74
N SER A 265 6.07 -26.77 6.63
CA SER A 265 6.40 -26.59 8.06
C SER A 265 6.32 -27.90 8.83
N LYS A 266 6.70 -27.90 10.11
CA LYS A 266 6.59 -29.07 11.01
C LYS A 266 5.16 -29.62 11.10
N SER A 267 4.16 -28.73 11.10
CA SER A 267 2.74 -29.08 11.18
C SER A 267 2.11 -29.44 9.83
N GLY A 268 2.90 -29.43 8.75
CA GLY A 268 2.41 -29.64 7.40
C GLY A 268 1.67 -28.43 6.80
N ALA A 269 1.91 -27.22 7.31
CA ALA A 269 1.44 -26.00 6.66
C ALA A 269 2.36 -25.66 5.50
N LEU A 270 1.79 -25.12 4.42
CA LEU A 270 2.54 -24.61 3.27
C LEU A 270 2.89 -23.14 3.49
N LEU A 271 4.16 -22.82 3.37
CA LEU A 271 4.71 -21.49 3.58
C LEU A 271 5.27 -20.96 2.28
N GLU A 272 4.67 -19.89 1.77
CA GLU A 272 5.15 -19.20 0.58
C GLU A 272 6.50 -18.54 0.85
N ARG A 273 7.50 -18.84 0.00
CA ARG A 273 8.86 -18.33 0.08
C ARG A 273 9.31 -17.77 -1.25
N SER A 274 10.23 -16.83 -1.18
CA SER A 274 11.00 -16.28 -2.30
C SER A 274 12.38 -15.87 -1.78
N PRO A 275 13.31 -15.42 -2.63
CA PRO A 275 14.62 -14.94 -2.17
C PRO A 275 14.56 -13.77 -1.18
N ILE A 276 13.38 -13.16 -0.97
CA ILE A 276 13.17 -12.05 -0.04
C ILE A 276 12.06 -12.37 0.96
N ASP A 277 12.22 -11.89 2.20
CA ASP A 277 11.13 -11.91 3.18
C ASP A 277 10.20 -10.70 2.96
N ARG A 278 8.98 -10.97 2.44
CA ARG A 278 7.97 -9.93 2.20
C ARG A 278 7.41 -9.30 3.47
N MET A 279 7.67 -9.86 4.65
CA MET A 279 7.06 -9.44 5.92
C MET A 279 7.93 -8.46 6.71
N VAL A 280 9.07 -8.03 6.17
CA VAL A 280 9.97 -7.09 6.85
C VAL A 280 9.62 -5.61 6.64
N PHE A 281 8.45 -5.30 6.13
CA PHE A 281 8.01 -3.96 5.75
C PHE A 281 7.66 -3.03 6.94
N GLY A 282 7.51 -3.53 8.16
CA GLY A 282 7.08 -2.72 9.31
C GLY A 282 8.10 -1.64 9.66
N ALA A 283 7.66 -0.39 9.75
CA ALA A 283 8.50 0.75 10.11
C ALA A 283 9.14 0.58 11.50
N GLU A 284 8.41 -0.06 12.43
CA GLU A 284 8.78 -0.33 13.82
C GLU A 284 9.56 -1.64 14.00
N ARG A 285 9.83 -2.37 12.91
CA ARG A 285 10.53 -3.66 12.98
C ARG A 285 11.98 -3.47 13.38
N LEU A 286 12.40 -4.12 14.47
CA LEU A 286 13.80 -4.16 14.88
C LEU A 286 14.62 -4.99 13.88
N VAL A 287 15.71 -4.41 13.42
CA VAL A 287 16.73 -5.10 12.61
C VAL A 287 17.98 -5.22 13.46
N PHE A 288 18.38 -6.47 13.70
CA PHE A 288 19.48 -6.80 14.61
C PHE A 288 20.81 -6.80 13.85
N GLU A 289 21.53 -5.69 13.93
CA GLU A 289 22.81 -5.51 13.26
C GLU A 289 24.00 -5.49 14.20
N GLY A 290 23.78 -5.29 15.51
CA GLY A 290 24.82 -5.35 16.52
C GLY A 290 25.58 -6.69 16.53
N ALA A 291 26.79 -6.68 17.05
CA ALA A 291 27.63 -7.88 17.15
C ALA A 291 26.91 -9.00 17.92
N PRO A 292 26.85 -10.26 17.42
CA PRO A 292 26.21 -11.36 18.12
C PRO A 292 26.96 -11.75 19.39
N LEU A 293 26.23 -12.25 20.39
CA LEU A 293 26.84 -12.88 21.57
C LEU A 293 27.31 -14.29 21.18
N LEU A 294 28.61 -14.43 21.02
CA LEU A 294 29.24 -15.70 20.65
C LEU A 294 29.61 -16.52 21.88
N ILE A 295 29.14 -17.75 21.97
CA ILE A 295 29.52 -18.71 23.01
C ILE A 295 30.72 -19.52 22.53
N LYS A 296 31.78 -19.53 23.32
CA LYS A 296 32.98 -20.35 23.01
C LYS A 296 32.61 -21.82 22.68
N PRO A 297 33.20 -22.46 21.70
CA PRO A 297 34.41 -22.05 20.96
C PRO A 297 34.13 -21.25 19.67
N ILE A 298 32.95 -20.64 19.49
CA ILE A 298 32.63 -19.89 18.27
C ILE A 298 33.36 -18.53 18.27
N ARG A 299 33.88 -18.17 17.11
CA ARG A 299 34.34 -16.81 16.77
C ARG A 299 33.73 -16.36 15.43
N GLN A 300 33.68 -15.09 15.20
CA GLN A 300 33.20 -14.50 13.94
C GLN A 300 34.29 -13.64 13.30
N ASP A 301 34.42 -13.80 11.99
CA ASP A 301 35.20 -12.89 11.17
C ASP A 301 34.40 -11.60 10.98
N GLN A 302 34.88 -10.54 11.65
CA GLN A 302 34.20 -9.22 11.60
C GLN A 302 34.34 -8.58 10.23
N ASP A 303 35.45 -8.81 9.51
CA ASP A 303 35.68 -8.24 8.19
C ASP A 303 34.67 -8.78 7.17
N SER A 304 34.23 -10.02 7.34
CA SER A 304 33.22 -10.64 6.49
C SER A 304 31.82 -10.01 6.62
N ARG A 305 31.56 -9.24 7.69
CA ARG A 305 30.28 -8.56 7.98
C ARG A 305 30.35 -7.04 7.85
N GLN A 306 31.40 -6.48 7.31
CA GLN A 306 31.44 -5.03 7.05
C GLN A 306 30.27 -4.63 6.13
N PRO A 307 29.53 -3.58 6.48
CA PRO A 307 28.47 -3.06 5.60
C PRO A 307 29.10 -2.43 4.36
N VAL A 308 28.60 -2.80 3.19
CA VAL A 308 29.07 -2.28 1.90
C VAL A 308 28.05 -1.30 1.36
N ALA A 309 28.44 -0.02 1.26
CA ALA A 309 27.61 1.03 0.67
C ALA A 309 27.88 1.12 -0.84
N THR A 310 26.83 1.10 -1.64
CA THR A 310 26.85 1.36 -3.07
C THR A 310 26.08 2.65 -3.34
N ALA A 311 26.77 3.67 -3.84
CA ALA A 311 26.13 4.91 -4.25
C ALA A 311 25.23 4.68 -5.47
N GLY A 312 24.15 5.44 -5.57
CA GLY A 312 23.21 5.30 -6.67
C GLY A 312 22.06 6.29 -6.54
N VAL A 313 20.93 5.95 -7.13
CA VAL A 313 19.71 6.75 -7.12
C VAL A 313 18.74 6.28 -6.05
N VAL A 314 17.86 7.17 -5.59
CA VAL A 314 16.72 6.81 -4.74
C VAL A 314 15.63 6.24 -5.64
N LEU A 315 15.15 5.04 -5.35
CA LEU A 315 14.18 4.30 -6.17
C LEU A 315 12.76 4.83 -5.97
N ASP A 316 12.13 5.27 -7.04
CA ASP A 316 10.68 5.51 -7.04
C ASP A 316 9.93 4.19 -7.27
N THR A 317 9.58 3.51 -6.18
CA THR A 317 8.91 2.20 -6.23
C THR A 317 7.53 2.26 -6.88
N SER A 318 6.85 3.40 -6.81
CA SER A 318 5.53 3.58 -7.42
C SER A 318 5.61 3.68 -8.95
N ALA A 319 6.64 4.32 -9.46
CA ALA A 319 6.86 4.50 -10.90
C ALA A 319 7.40 3.25 -11.60
N VAL A 320 8.38 2.57 -10.98
CA VAL A 320 9.08 1.43 -11.61
C VAL A 320 8.44 0.08 -11.30
N PHE A 321 7.59 0.00 -10.29
CA PHE A 321 7.02 -1.25 -9.79
C PHE A 321 5.50 -1.19 -9.60
N PRO A 322 4.73 -1.15 -10.70
CA PRO A 322 3.26 -1.14 -10.61
C PRO A 322 2.73 -2.46 -10.02
N PRO A 323 1.53 -2.45 -9.44
CA PRO A 323 0.84 -3.68 -9.01
C PRO A 323 0.76 -4.71 -10.15
N LEU A 324 0.64 -5.99 -9.80
CA LEU A 324 0.45 -7.04 -10.79
C LEU A 324 -0.81 -6.79 -11.62
N THR A 325 -0.71 -7.04 -12.91
CA THR A 325 -1.87 -7.07 -13.80
C THR A 325 -2.78 -8.27 -13.46
N ILE A 326 -4.01 -8.24 -13.96
CA ILE A 326 -4.96 -9.36 -13.79
C ILE A 326 -4.35 -10.68 -14.33
N VAL A 327 -3.63 -10.62 -15.46
CA VAL A 327 -2.97 -11.79 -16.07
C VAL A 327 -1.83 -12.30 -15.20
N GLU A 328 -0.97 -11.42 -14.70
CA GLU A 328 0.11 -11.79 -13.79
C GLU A 328 -0.42 -12.37 -12.48
N THR A 329 -1.48 -11.79 -11.92
CA THR A 329 -2.14 -12.30 -10.71
C THR A 329 -2.71 -13.71 -10.93
N ALA A 330 -3.35 -13.95 -12.07
CA ALA A 330 -3.86 -15.27 -12.44
C ALA A 330 -2.71 -16.29 -12.59
N LYS A 331 -1.61 -15.87 -13.22
CA LYS A 331 -0.42 -16.71 -13.38
C LYS A 331 0.26 -17.05 -12.05
N PHE A 332 0.37 -16.07 -11.16
CA PHE A 332 0.90 -16.28 -9.81
C PHE A 332 0.07 -17.34 -9.05
N LYS A 333 -1.27 -17.21 -9.07
CA LYS A 333 -2.17 -18.19 -8.44
C LYS A 333 -2.05 -19.59 -9.06
N GLU A 334 -1.88 -19.67 -10.39
CA GLU A 334 -1.65 -20.95 -11.09
C GLU A 334 -0.36 -21.62 -10.60
N LEU A 335 0.73 -20.84 -10.45
CA LEU A 335 2.02 -21.35 -9.98
C LEU A 335 1.92 -21.87 -8.55
N LEU A 336 1.23 -21.14 -7.65
CA LEU A 336 0.98 -21.58 -6.27
C LEU A 336 0.21 -22.90 -6.26
N ALA A 337 -0.93 -22.97 -6.96
CA ALA A 337 -1.77 -24.17 -7.00
C ALA A 337 -1.00 -25.40 -7.53
N LYS A 338 -0.13 -25.21 -8.54
CA LYS A 338 0.72 -26.27 -9.08
C LYS A 338 1.73 -26.78 -8.03
N GLU A 339 2.36 -25.89 -7.29
CA GLU A 339 3.30 -26.26 -6.23
C GLU A 339 2.59 -26.91 -5.03
N GLU A 340 1.40 -26.43 -4.64
CA GLU A 340 0.54 -27.06 -3.64
C GLU A 340 0.21 -28.50 -4.03
N GLN A 341 -0.22 -28.71 -5.27
CA GLN A 341 -0.52 -30.05 -5.79
C GLN A 341 0.70 -30.97 -5.78
N ARG A 342 1.88 -30.43 -6.16
CA ARG A 342 3.15 -31.19 -6.15
C ARG A 342 3.54 -31.65 -4.74
N LEU A 343 3.28 -30.81 -3.73
CA LEU A 343 3.65 -31.07 -2.33
C LEU A 343 2.56 -31.79 -1.54
N ALA A 344 1.36 -32.00 -2.07
CA ALA A 344 0.19 -32.53 -1.35
C ALA A 344 0.50 -33.86 -0.60
N ALA A 345 1.19 -34.79 -1.24
CA ALA A 345 1.57 -36.06 -0.60
C ALA A 345 2.57 -35.88 0.56
N THR A 346 3.52 -34.96 0.40
CA THR A 346 4.50 -34.61 1.45
C THR A 346 3.80 -33.94 2.63
N VAL A 347 2.93 -32.98 2.35
CA VAL A 347 2.08 -32.28 3.35
C VAL A 347 1.27 -33.29 4.15
N ALA A 348 0.56 -34.21 3.47
CA ALA A 348 -0.25 -35.23 4.13
C ALA A 348 0.59 -36.12 5.05
N LYS A 349 1.76 -36.55 4.60
CA LYS A 349 2.68 -37.38 5.40
C LYS A 349 3.22 -36.63 6.63
N VAL A 350 3.69 -35.39 6.45
CA VAL A 350 4.21 -34.55 7.54
C VAL A 350 3.11 -34.24 8.54
N ARG A 351 1.91 -33.86 8.06
CA ARG A 351 0.75 -33.59 8.92
C ARG A 351 0.34 -34.81 9.73
N ALA A 352 0.22 -35.98 9.12
CA ALA A 352 -0.13 -37.20 9.83
C ALA A 352 0.89 -37.54 10.95
N ALA A 353 2.18 -37.42 10.66
CA ALA A 353 3.22 -37.67 11.65
C ALA A 353 3.19 -36.67 12.82
N TYR A 354 2.94 -35.38 12.51
CA TYR A 354 2.79 -34.32 13.51
C TYR A 354 1.56 -34.57 14.40
N VAL A 355 0.41 -34.84 13.78
CA VAL A 355 -0.86 -35.14 14.49
C VAL A 355 -0.69 -36.34 15.40
N ASP A 356 -0.08 -37.43 14.93
CA ASP A 356 0.15 -38.63 15.72
C ASP A 356 1.05 -38.37 16.92
N ALA A 357 2.18 -37.69 16.74
CA ALA A 357 3.10 -37.36 17.82
C ALA A 357 2.42 -36.47 18.89
N LYS A 358 1.74 -35.41 18.46
CA LYS A 358 1.07 -34.49 19.38
C LYS A 358 -0.15 -35.10 20.08
N ALA A 359 -0.88 -35.97 19.39
CA ALA A 359 -1.98 -36.71 20.01
C ALA A 359 -1.48 -37.68 21.11
N GLN A 360 -0.35 -38.35 20.90
CA GLN A 360 0.27 -39.22 21.93
C GLN A 360 0.72 -38.38 23.14
N GLU A 361 1.34 -37.22 22.93
CA GLU A 361 1.71 -36.31 24.02
C GLU A 361 0.45 -35.86 24.80
N MET A 362 -0.65 -35.56 24.13
CA MET A 362 -1.92 -35.13 24.75
C MET A 362 -2.54 -36.25 25.58
N VAL A 363 -2.60 -37.47 25.05
CA VAL A 363 -3.10 -38.65 25.80
C VAL A 363 -2.26 -38.95 27.04
N ALA A 364 -0.92 -38.81 26.94
CA ALA A 364 0.00 -39.02 28.09
C ALA A 364 -0.27 -37.99 29.22
N ARG A 365 -0.69 -36.74 28.85
CA ARG A 365 -1.01 -35.68 29.84
C ARG A 365 -2.41 -35.82 30.41
N LYS A 366 -3.38 -36.34 29.63
CA LYS A 366 -4.79 -36.46 30.04
C LYS A 366 -5.24 -37.93 30.03
N PRO A 367 -5.01 -38.68 31.14
CA PRO A 367 -5.47 -40.06 31.24
C PRO A 367 -6.98 -40.16 31.05
N GLY A 368 -7.41 -41.05 30.17
CA GLY A 368 -8.82 -41.25 29.84
C GLY A 368 -9.27 -40.60 28.49
N MET A 369 -8.48 -39.77 27.88
CA MET A 369 -8.70 -39.32 26.51
C MET A 369 -8.32 -40.42 25.51
N SER A 370 -9.22 -40.71 24.55
CA SER A 370 -8.87 -41.65 23.48
C SER A 370 -7.90 -41.02 22.47
N LEU A 371 -7.03 -41.85 21.89
CA LEU A 371 -6.09 -41.37 20.84
C LEU A 371 -6.85 -40.76 19.65
N SER A 372 -8.02 -41.28 19.32
CA SER A 372 -8.86 -40.72 18.24
C SER A 372 -9.36 -39.31 18.56
N ALA A 373 -9.80 -39.06 19.79
CA ALA A 373 -10.22 -37.73 20.23
C ALA A 373 -9.03 -36.74 20.25
N ALA A 374 -7.87 -37.18 20.75
CA ALA A 374 -6.66 -36.36 20.74
C ALA A 374 -6.22 -35.99 19.32
N ARG A 375 -6.24 -36.93 18.36
CA ARG A 375 -5.96 -36.64 16.95
C ARG A 375 -6.87 -35.56 16.40
N GLN A 376 -8.17 -35.65 16.66
CA GLN A 376 -9.15 -34.67 16.20
C GLN A 376 -8.88 -33.26 16.74
N VAL A 377 -8.49 -33.16 18.02
CA VAL A 377 -8.10 -31.87 18.62
C VAL A 377 -6.86 -31.28 17.91
N ILE A 378 -5.83 -32.10 17.62
CA ILE A 378 -4.63 -31.62 16.95
C ILE A 378 -4.88 -31.31 15.47
N GLU A 379 -5.78 -32.03 14.78
CA GLU A 379 -6.21 -31.68 13.43
C GLU A 379 -6.84 -30.30 13.40
N HIS A 380 -7.78 -29.99 14.29
CA HIS A 380 -8.35 -28.64 14.44
C HIS A 380 -7.28 -27.59 14.74
N GLN A 381 -6.32 -27.90 15.62
CA GLN A 381 -5.18 -26.99 15.89
C GLN A 381 -4.39 -26.67 14.62
N CYS A 382 -4.14 -27.66 13.75
CA CYS A 382 -3.48 -27.45 12.46
C CYS A 382 -4.31 -26.57 11.50
N GLU A 383 -5.63 -26.53 11.67
CA GLU A 383 -6.55 -25.67 10.92
C GLU A 383 -6.75 -24.29 11.55
N GLY A 384 -6.03 -24.00 12.63
CA GLY A 384 -6.10 -22.72 13.33
C GLY A 384 -7.23 -22.62 14.35
N ILE A 385 -7.83 -23.76 14.76
CA ILE A 385 -8.87 -23.83 15.78
C ILE A 385 -8.28 -24.52 17.02
N LEU A 386 -8.26 -23.82 18.14
CA LEU A 386 -7.76 -24.35 19.41
C LEU A 386 -8.92 -24.67 20.33
N LEU A 387 -9.00 -25.94 20.75
CA LEU A 387 -10.02 -26.48 21.62
C LEU A 387 -9.57 -26.44 23.11
N PRO A 388 -10.46 -26.57 24.10
CA PRO A 388 -10.18 -26.31 25.51
C PRO A 388 -9.03 -27.11 26.10
N ASP A 389 -8.77 -28.33 25.64
CA ASP A 389 -7.73 -29.22 26.15
C ASP A 389 -6.31 -28.91 25.64
N VAL A 390 -6.17 -27.98 24.70
CA VAL A 390 -4.85 -27.60 24.15
C VAL A 390 -4.11 -26.78 25.18
N VAL A 391 -2.94 -27.27 25.61
CA VAL A 391 -2.02 -26.53 26.48
C VAL A 391 -1.28 -25.47 25.65
N LEU A 392 -1.28 -24.24 26.14
CA LEU A 392 -0.66 -23.11 25.47
C LEU A 392 0.77 -22.91 25.98
N PRO A 393 1.74 -22.75 25.07
CA PRO A 393 3.15 -22.59 25.43
C PRO A 393 3.47 -21.14 25.81
N PHE A 394 2.92 -20.68 26.94
CA PHE A 394 3.19 -19.34 27.48
C PHE A 394 4.65 -19.19 27.86
N ASP A 395 5.17 -17.97 27.67
CA ASP A 395 6.53 -17.59 28.07
C ASP A 395 6.63 -17.22 29.57
N ASP A 396 5.50 -16.95 30.21
CA ASP A 396 5.40 -16.64 31.62
C ASP A 396 5.24 -17.90 32.45
N ASP A 397 6.14 -18.13 33.41
CA ASP A 397 6.14 -19.30 34.30
C ASP A 397 4.86 -19.40 35.14
N GLU A 398 4.21 -18.26 35.47
CA GLU A 398 2.92 -18.23 36.20
C GLU A 398 1.75 -18.75 35.33
N LEU A 399 1.90 -18.76 34.02
CA LEU A 399 0.95 -19.27 33.06
C LEU A 399 1.33 -20.63 32.49
N ALA A 400 2.43 -21.22 32.98
CA ALA A 400 2.91 -22.51 32.51
C ALA A 400 1.84 -23.61 32.72
N GLY A 401 1.54 -24.34 31.64
CA GLY A 401 0.54 -25.43 31.67
C GLY A 401 -0.91 -24.99 31.54
N CYS A 402 -1.19 -23.68 31.47
CA CYS A 402 -2.55 -23.19 31.20
C CYS A 402 -3.03 -23.63 29.81
N THR A 403 -4.32 -23.92 29.74
CA THR A 403 -5.00 -24.43 28.54
C THR A 403 -5.81 -23.33 27.86
N VAL A 404 -6.31 -23.63 26.67
CA VAL A 404 -7.32 -22.81 25.99
C VAL A 404 -8.59 -22.66 26.84
N GLY A 405 -8.97 -23.73 27.55
CA GLY A 405 -10.11 -23.69 28.50
C GLY A 405 -9.94 -22.65 29.58
N ASP A 406 -8.72 -22.53 30.16
CA ASP A 406 -8.42 -21.51 31.18
C ASP A 406 -8.51 -20.10 30.59
N VAL A 407 -8.03 -19.89 29.36
CA VAL A 407 -8.14 -18.60 28.67
C VAL A 407 -9.59 -18.22 28.40
N LEU A 408 -10.43 -19.20 28.01
CA LEU A 408 -11.87 -18.94 27.77
C LEU A 408 -12.65 -18.68 29.05
N ALA A 409 -12.24 -19.30 30.18
CA ALA A 409 -12.87 -19.11 31.49
C ALA A 409 -12.55 -17.75 32.12
N ASP A 410 -11.31 -17.29 32.02
CA ASP A 410 -10.87 -15.99 32.55
C ASP A 410 -10.00 -15.24 31.52
N PRO A 411 -10.60 -14.65 30.48
CA PRO A 411 -9.85 -13.98 29.43
C PRO A 411 -9.00 -12.80 29.91
N GLU A 412 -9.45 -12.09 30.94
CA GLU A 412 -8.75 -10.87 31.43
C GLU A 412 -7.34 -11.17 31.93
N ARG A 413 -7.15 -12.32 32.53
CA ARG A 413 -5.85 -12.79 33.01
C ARG A 413 -4.82 -12.98 31.88
N PHE A 414 -5.28 -13.34 30.68
CA PHE A 414 -4.42 -13.75 29.57
C PHE A 414 -4.29 -12.71 28.47
N ILE A 415 -5.09 -11.64 28.45
CA ILE A 415 -4.99 -10.59 27.43
C ILE A 415 -3.59 -9.97 27.45
N ASN A 416 -2.96 -9.92 26.29
CA ASN A 416 -1.58 -9.52 26.03
C ASN A 416 -0.51 -10.49 26.53
N ALA A 417 -0.85 -11.64 27.09
CA ALA A 417 0.12 -12.69 27.38
C ALA A 417 0.83 -13.16 26.11
N VAL A 418 2.12 -13.40 26.23
CA VAL A 418 3.01 -13.79 25.12
C VAL A 418 3.29 -15.28 25.22
N LEU A 419 3.32 -15.94 24.07
CA LEU A 419 3.53 -17.38 23.99
C LEU A 419 4.27 -17.74 22.69
N ALA A 420 4.78 -18.96 22.62
CA ALA A 420 5.26 -19.53 21.37
C ALA A 420 4.07 -19.80 20.41
N ASP A 421 4.36 -19.97 19.12
CA ASP A 421 3.32 -20.42 18.18
C ASP A 421 2.81 -21.81 18.59
N PRO A 422 1.49 -22.02 18.68
CA PRO A 422 0.90 -23.29 19.10
C PRO A 422 1.33 -24.51 18.26
N ASN A 423 1.61 -24.32 16.96
CA ASN A 423 2.03 -25.40 16.07
C ASN A 423 3.56 -25.56 15.99
N GLU A 424 4.31 -24.45 16.01
CA GLU A 424 5.77 -24.48 15.86
C GLU A 424 6.49 -24.69 17.20
N GLY A 425 5.86 -24.28 18.32
CA GLY A 425 6.39 -24.45 19.68
C GLY A 425 7.57 -23.54 20.02
N VAL A 426 8.12 -23.70 21.22
CA VAL A 426 9.17 -22.85 21.80
C VAL A 426 10.48 -22.88 21.02
N GLU A 427 10.76 -23.96 20.29
CA GLU A 427 11.98 -24.09 19.46
C GLU A 427 12.02 -23.08 18.31
N TYR A 428 10.85 -22.65 17.80
CA TYR A 428 10.79 -21.61 16.78
C TYR A 428 10.99 -20.22 17.38
N GLY A 429 10.46 -20.00 18.60
CA GLY A 429 10.57 -18.75 19.35
C GLY A 429 9.54 -18.70 20.46
N ALA A 430 9.99 -18.47 21.69
CA ALA A 430 9.14 -18.49 22.88
C ALA A 430 8.09 -17.36 22.92
N THR A 431 8.28 -16.29 22.13
CA THR A 431 7.48 -15.05 22.19
C THR A 431 6.89 -14.63 20.83
N CYS A 432 6.70 -15.58 19.93
CA CYS A 432 6.25 -15.28 18.57
C CYS A 432 4.72 -15.26 18.39
N ALA A 433 3.96 -15.42 19.48
CA ALA A 433 2.51 -15.29 19.46
C ALA A 433 1.98 -14.51 20.67
N LYS A 434 0.76 -14.01 20.57
CA LYS A 434 0.14 -13.18 21.61
C LYS A 434 -1.35 -13.41 21.69
N VAL A 435 -1.89 -13.43 22.92
CA VAL A 435 -3.34 -13.46 23.16
C VAL A 435 -3.90 -12.05 23.00
N LEU A 436 -4.90 -11.89 22.15
CA LEU A 436 -5.53 -10.62 21.81
C LEU A 436 -7.05 -10.71 21.91
N ARG A 437 -7.71 -9.54 22.06
CA ARG A 437 -9.18 -9.41 22.08
C ARG A 437 -9.65 -8.71 20.81
N ARG A 438 -10.72 -9.21 20.20
CA ARG A 438 -11.43 -8.52 19.13
C ARG A 438 -12.37 -7.45 19.68
N PRO A 439 -12.81 -6.49 18.85
CA PRO A 439 -13.81 -5.49 19.24
C PRO A 439 -15.14 -6.09 19.71
N ASP A 440 -15.42 -7.33 19.33
CA ASP A 440 -16.62 -8.06 19.76
C ASP A 440 -16.46 -8.75 21.13
N GLY A 441 -15.31 -8.61 21.76
CA GLY A 441 -14.98 -9.22 23.03
C GLY A 441 -14.39 -10.63 22.93
N SER A 442 -14.43 -11.28 21.77
CA SER A 442 -13.85 -12.61 21.58
C SER A 442 -12.32 -12.59 21.66
N VAL A 443 -11.74 -13.67 22.19
CA VAL A 443 -10.29 -13.80 22.35
C VAL A 443 -9.73 -14.70 21.25
N PHE A 444 -8.54 -14.38 20.80
CA PHE A 444 -7.81 -15.13 19.79
C PHE A 444 -6.30 -15.04 20.03
N ILE A 445 -5.55 -15.96 19.46
CA ILE A 445 -4.09 -15.88 19.46
C ILE A 445 -3.62 -15.44 18.07
N LYS A 446 -2.80 -14.39 18.03
CA LYS A 446 -2.10 -13.97 16.82
C LYS A 446 -0.65 -14.43 16.93
N SER A 447 -0.26 -15.31 16.03
CA SER A 447 1.14 -15.68 15.82
C SER A 447 1.78 -14.76 14.78
N PHE A 448 3.05 -14.47 14.96
CA PHE A 448 3.91 -13.75 14.02
C PHE A 448 4.90 -14.73 13.33
N ALA A 449 4.81 -16.01 13.63
CA ALA A 449 5.58 -17.03 12.95
C ALA A 449 5.18 -17.12 11.48
N HIS A 450 6.16 -17.32 10.60
CA HIS A 450 5.96 -17.63 9.17
C HIS A 450 5.05 -16.68 8.41
N GLY A 451 5.05 -15.39 8.76
CA GLY A 451 4.20 -14.38 8.11
C GLY A 451 2.84 -14.16 8.77
N GLY A 452 2.59 -14.85 9.86
CA GLY A 452 1.44 -14.63 10.73
C GLY A 452 0.32 -15.65 10.55
N ALA A 453 -0.19 -16.15 11.69
CA ALA A 453 -1.36 -17.01 11.76
C ALA A 453 -2.32 -16.49 12.85
N ILE A 454 -3.59 -16.79 12.68
CA ILE A 454 -4.63 -16.48 13.68
C ILE A 454 -5.21 -17.79 14.15
N TYR A 455 -5.16 -18.02 15.46
CA TYR A 455 -5.80 -19.16 16.10
C TYR A 455 -7.08 -18.71 16.80
N HIS A 456 -8.18 -19.37 16.45
CA HIS A 456 -9.50 -19.15 17.04
C HIS A 456 -9.70 -20.07 18.25
N LEU A 457 -9.95 -19.49 19.42
CA LEU A 457 -10.27 -20.26 20.61
C LEU A 457 -11.74 -20.62 20.58
N LYS A 458 -12.06 -21.94 20.64
CA LYS A 458 -13.41 -22.47 20.52
C LYS A 458 -13.72 -23.43 21.64
N LEU A 459 -14.99 -23.49 22.04
CA LEU A 459 -15.50 -24.54 22.92
C LEU A 459 -15.75 -25.82 22.12
N ASP A 460 -15.58 -26.98 22.74
CA ASP A 460 -15.98 -28.27 22.21
C ASP A 460 -17.31 -28.75 22.80
N ALA A 461 -17.79 -29.91 22.35
CA ALA A 461 -19.04 -30.49 22.81
C ALA A 461 -19.05 -30.81 24.32
N ALA A 462 -17.88 -31.14 24.91
CA ALA A 462 -17.77 -31.44 26.34
C ALA A 462 -17.89 -30.17 27.18
N ALA A 463 -17.23 -29.10 26.78
CA ALA A 463 -17.30 -27.78 27.44
C ALA A 463 -18.74 -27.19 27.35
N VAL A 464 -19.36 -27.25 26.16
CA VAL A 464 -20.76 -26.78 26.00
C VAL A 464 -21.73 -27.61 26.85
N ARG A 465 -21.52 -28.93 26.93
CA ARG A 465 -22.33 -29.80 27.79
C ARG A 465 -22.22 -29.41 29.27
N ALA A 466 -21.00 -29.18 29.77
CA ALA A 466 -20.77 -28.78 31.16
C ALA A 466 -21.50 -27.47 31.49
N GLU A 467 -21.47 -26.48 30.61
CA GLU A 467 -22.18 -25.21 30.76
C GLU A 467 -23.71 -25.38 30.74
N ILE A 468 -24.25 -26.23 29.86
CA ILE A 468 -25.67 -26.59 29.83
C ILE A 468 -26.07 -27.27 31.15
N GLU A 469 -25.21 -28.15 31.68
CA GLU A 469 -25.47 -28.88 32.92
C GLU A 469 -25.38 -27.99 34.18
N ALA A 470 -24.56 -26.94 34.13
CA ALA A 470 -24.44 -25.97 35.21
C ALA A 470 -25.54 -24.89 35.20
N ALA A 471 -26.12 -24.58 34.03
CA ALA A 471 -27.13 -23.56 33.87
C ALA A 471 -28.45 -23.87 34.59
N THR A 472 -29.17 -22.83 35.03
CA THR A 472 -30.52 -22.96 35.59
C THR A 472 -31.52 -23.40 34.54
N LYS A 473 -32.68 -23.91 34.95
CA LYS A 473 -33.74 -24.35 34.03
C LYS A 473 -34.21 -23.21 33.12
N GLU A 474 -34.25 -22.02 33.64
CA GLU A 474 -34.65 -20.78 32.94
C GLU A 474 -33.60 -20.32 31.91
N ASP A 475 -32.32 -20.44 32.25
CA ASP A 475 -31.20 -19.86 31.47
C ASP A 475 -30.61 -20.87 30.46
N VAL A 476 -30.88 -22.15 30.60
CA VAL A 476 -30.22 -23.21 29.81
C VAL A 476 -30.37 -23.05 28.30
N VAL A 477 -31.52 -22.55 27.81
CA VAL A 477 -31.74 -22.33 26.37
C VAL A 477 -30.91 -21.15 25.88
N GLU A 478 -30.91 -20.06 26.62
CA GLU A 478 -30.13 -18.87 26.27
C GLU A 478 -28.62 -19.17 26.29
N THR A 479 -28.14 -19.85 27.33
CA THR A 479 -26.77 -20.35 27.46
C THR A 479 -26.40 -21.20 26.27
N PHE A 480 -27.20 -22.20 25.91
CA PHE A 480 -26.93 -23.06 24.78
C PHE A 480 -26.90 -22.30 23.44
N VAL A 481 -27.87 -21.42 23.17
CA VAL A 481 -27.93 -20.61 21.95
C VAL A 481 -26.72 -19.69 21.82
N LYS A 482 -26.25 -19.12 22.93
CA LYS A 482 -25.05 -18.30 22.99
C LYS A 482 -23.79 -19.12 22.70
N LEU A 483 -23.65 -20.28 23.30
CA LEU A 483 -22.45 -21.11 23.19
C LEU A 483 -22.33 -21.82 21.83
N VAL A 484 -23.46 -22.29 21.26
CA VAL A 484 -23.46 -23.03 19.99
C VAL A 484 -22.87 -22.23 18.81
N VAL A 485 -22.96 -20.90 18.84
CA VAL A 485 -22.33 -20.03 17.81
C VAL A 485 -20.83 -19.82 18.04
N ALA A 486 -20.34 -20.04 19.26
CA ALA A 486 -18.95 -19.87 19.64
C ALA A 486 -18.17 -21.20 19.67
N ALA A 487 -18.86 -22.31 19.64
CA ALA A 487 -18.30 -23.67 19.73
C ALA A 487 -17.99 -24.26 18.35
N GLU A 488 -17.05 -25.22 18.35
CA GLU A 488 -16.76 -26.07 17.19
C GLU A 488 -17.47 -27.41 17.43
N LEU A 489 -18.56 -27.65 16.73
CA LEU A 489 -19.44 -28.78 16.91
C LEU A 489 -19.79 -29.43 15.58
N SER A 490 -19.75 -30.77 15.52
CA SER A 490 -20.36 -31.49 14.42
C SER A 490 -21.91 -31.45 14.53
N ASP A 491 -22.62 -31.68 13.43
CA ASP A 491 -24.08 -31.68 13.40
C ASP A 491 -24.67 -32.70 14.41
N VAL A 492 -23.98 -33.81 14.62
CA VAL A 492 -24.40 -34.85 15.59
C VAL A 492 -24.26 -34.38 17.03
N GLU A 493 -23.17 -33.70 17.34
CA GLU A 493 -22.92 -33.13 18.68
C GLU A 493 -23.89 -32.00 18.98
N GLU A 494 -24.13 -31.11 18.03
CA GLU A 494 -25.10 -30.04 18.16
C GLU A 494 -26.51 -30.59 18.42
N ASP A 495 -26.93 -31.64 17.69
CA ASP A 495 -28.22 -32.27 17.89
C ASP A 495 -28.37 -32.93 19.28
N LYS A 496 -27.30 -33.57 19.78
CA LYS A 496 -27.27 -34.15 21.13
C LYS A 496 -27.37 -33.06 22.22
N LEU A 497 -26.60 -31.97 22.06
CA LEU A 497 -26.62 -30.84 23.01
C LEU A 497 -27.96 -30.10 22.96
N ARG A 498 -28.54 -29.93 21.78
CA ARG A 498 -29.87 -29.35 21.59
C ARG A 498 -30.95 -30.19 22.33
N LYS A 499 -30.90 -31.51 22.19
CA LYS A 499 -31.81 -32.41 22.92
C LYS A 499 -31.66 -32.27 24.44
N LEU A 500 -30.41 -32.22 24.93
CA LEU A 500 -30.11 -31.99 26.34
C LEU A 500 -30.68 -30.66 26.84
N ALA A 501 -30.48 -29.57 26.09
CA ALA A 501 -31.00 -28.25 26.45
C ALA A 501 -32.55 -28.22 26.48
N ILE A 502 -33.22 -28.89 25.54
CA ILE A 502 -34.67 -29.03 25.49
C ILE A 502 -35.17 -29.82 26.69
N GLU A 503 -34.54 -30.96 27.00
CA GLU A 503 -34.91 -31.82 28.13
C GLU A 503 -34.81 -31.06 29.47
N ARG A 504 -33.73 -30.32 29.68
CA ARG A 504 -33.50 -29.57 30.92
C ARG A 504 -34.42 -28.35 31.07
N SER A 505 -34.72 -27.65 29.97
CA SER A 505 -35.57 -26.45 30.01
C SER A 505 -37.06 -26.74 29.94
N GLY A 506 -37.45 -27.83 29.31
CA GLY A 506 -38.83 -28.08 28.91
C GLY A 506 -39.34 -27.20 27.74
N ALA A 507 -38.46 -26.50 27.06
CA ALA A 507 -38.80 -25.61 25.96
C ALA A 507 -39.25 -26.40 24.71
N ALA A 508 -40.08 -25.76 23.86
CA ALA A 508 -40.52 -26.38 22.61
C ALA A 508 -39.35 -26.51 21.63
N ALA A 509 -39.11 -27.69 21.10
CA ALA A 509 -37.99 -28.00 20.18
C ALA A 509 -37.94 -27.06 18.96
N ARG A 510 -39.10 -26.67 18.42
CA ARG A 510 -39.21 -25.75 17.29
C ARG A 510 -38.68 -24.35 17.65
N SER A 511 -38.99 -23.86 18.85
CA SER A 511 -38.53 -22.55 19.35
C SER A 511 -37.02 -22.53 19.47
N VAL A 512 -36.43 -23.53 20.14
CA VAL A 512 -34.96 -23.64 20.30
C VAL A 512 -34.26 -23.69 18.95
N THR A 513 -34.79 -24.48 18.00
CA THR A 513 -34.22 -24.58 16.64
C THR A 513 -34.26 -23.24 15.90
N THR A 514 -35.35 -22.48 16.04
CA THR A 514 -35.48 -21.15 15.42
C THR A 514 -34.46 -20.17 16.03
N MET A 515 -34.33 -20.17 17.36
CA MET A 515 -33.36 -19.31 18.07
C MET A 515 -31.92 -19.61 17.64
N ILE A 516 -31.54 -20.88 17.50
CA ILE A 516 -30.20 -21.28 17.00
C ILE A 516 -29.98 -20.77 15.58
N LYS A 517 -30.95 -20.94 14.69
CA LYS A 517 -30.85 -20.48 13.29
C LYS A 517 -30.68 -18.97 13.19
N GLU A 518 -31.42 -18.22 13.98
CA GLU A 518 -31.28 -16.74 14.05
C GLU A 518 -29.95 -16.32 14.64
N ALA A 519 -29.50 -16.96 15.72
CA ALA A 519 -28.23 -16.68 16.35
C ALA A 519 -27.04 -16.92 15.38
N LYS A 520 -27.03 -18.06 14.68
CA LYS A 520 -26.02 -18.38 13.65
C LYS A 520 -26.03 -17.36 12.51
N LYS A 521 -27.21 -16.97 12.02
CA LYS A 521 -27.35 -15.94 10.97
C LYS A 521 -26.78 -14.60 11.41
N ASN A 522 -27.16 -14.15 12.61
CA ASN A 522 -26.69 -12.88 13.16
C ASN A 522 -25.16 -12.89 13.41
N HIS A 523 -24.63 -14.02 13.91
CA HIS A 523 -23.20 -14.19 14.12
C HIS A 523 -22.41 -14.13 12.80
N THR A 524 -22.86 -14.83 11.77
CA THR A 524 -22.24 -14.81 10.43
C THR A 524 -22.25 -13.41 9.82
N ALA A 525 -23.38 -12.70 9.92
CA ALA A 525 -23.48 -11.33 9.43
C ALA A 525 -22.53 -10.37 10.18
N ARG A 526 -22.41 -10.53 11.51
CA ARG A 526 -21.49 -9.76 12.35
C ARG A 526 -20.02 -10.02 11.98
N LEU A 527 -19.63 -11.28 11.79
CA LEU A 527 -18.27 -11.65 11.38
C LEU A 527 -17.94 -11.10 9.99
N ALA A 528 -18.87 -11.19 9.03
CA ALA A 528 -18.68 -10.64 7.69
C ALA A 528 -18.48 -9.12 7.72
N LYS A 529 -19.22 -8.39 8.57
CA LYS A 529 -19.05 -6.95 8.78
C LYS A 529 -17.70 -6.59 9.38
N LEU A 530 -17.25 -7.34 10.38
CA LEU A 530 -15.95 -7.13 11.03
C LEU A 530 -14.78 -7.41 10.08
N GLU A 531 -14.87 -8.51 9.33
CA GLU A 531 -13.83 -8.88 8.35
C GLU A 531 -13.74 -7.84 7.23
N ARG A 532 -14.87 -7.31 6.77
CA ARG A 532 -14.87 -6.24 5.79
C ARG A 532 -14.21 -4.97 6.33
N LYS A 533 -14.52 -4.55 7.56
CA LYS A 533 -13.84 -3.41 8.20
C LYS A 533 -12.33 -3.63 8.31
N ARG A 534 -11.91 -4.86 8.62
CA ARG A 534 -10.50 -5.22 8.67
C ARG A 534 -9.84 -5.15 7.30
N LEU A 535 -10.51 -5.65 6.26
CA LEU A 535 -10.00 -5.60 4.88
C LEU A 535 -9.97 -4.18 4.33
N ALA A 536 -10.97 -3.36 4.63
CA ALA A 536 -10.98 -1.94 4.26
C ALA A 536 -9.85 -1.17 4.94
N ALA A 537 -9.65 -1.39 6.26
CA ALA A 537 -8.53 -0.79 7.00
C ALA A 537 -7.16 -1.28 6.50
N ALA A 538 -7.04 -2.57 6.14
CA ALA A 538 -5.81 -3.14 5.60
C ALA A 538 -5.49 -2.67 4.18
N ARG A 539 -6.50 -2.31 3.39
CA ARG A 539 -6.35 -1.73 2.04
C ARG A 539 -6.04 -0.25 2.06
N ASN A 540 -6.08 0.38 3.24
CA ASN A 540 -6.03 1.83 3.37
C ASN A 540 -7.07 2.52 2.45
N ASP A 541 -8.25 1.90 2.34
CA ASP A 541 -9.35 2.38 1.49
C ASP A 541 -10.04 3.55 2.19
N PRO A 542 -9.85 4.77 1.70
CA PRO A 542 -10.42 5.97 2.33
C PRO A 542 -11.93 6.12 2.03
N ARG A 543 -12.53 5.21 1.25
CA ARG A 543 -13.93 5.35 0.84
C ARG A 543 -14.88 5.16 2.02
N PRO A 544 -15.79 6.11 2.27
CA PRO A 544 -16.83 5.95 3.27
C PRO A 544 -17.80 4.82 2.89
N GLU A 545 -18.25 4.06 3.90
CA GLU A 545 -19.27 3.04 3.74
C GLU A 545 -20.67 3.66 3.78
N VAL A 546 -21.47 3.43 2.76
CA VAL A 546 -22.86 3.87 2.67
C VAL A 546 -23.77 2.66 2.41
N ASN A 547 -24.89 2.58 3.12
CA ASN A 547 -25.87 1.52 2.86
C ASN A 547 -26.42 1.65 1.43
N ASN A 548 -26.44 0.53 0.69
CA ASN A 548 -27.01 0.52 -0.63
C ASN A 548 -28.52 0.83 -0.53
N PRO A 549 -29.03 1.78 -1.34
CA PRO A 549 -30.44 2.19 -1.29
C PRO A 549 -31.40 1.00 -1.37
N GLU A 550 -32.41 0.96 -0.51
CA GLU A 550 -33.46 -0.06 -0.54
C GLU A 550 -34.55 0.32 -1.57
N GLU A 551 -35.10 -0.68 -2.28
CA GLU A 551 -36.13 -0.42 -3.30
C GLU A 551 -37.41 0.18 -2.73
N ASP A 552 -37.75 -0.19 -1.48
CA ASP A 552 -39.00 0.20 -0.83
C ASP A 552 -38.88 1.47 0.02
N ALA A 553 -37.67 2.06 0.15
CA ALA A 553 -37.47 3.28 0.92
C ALA A 553 -37.59 4.55 0.05
N PRO A 554 -38.06 5.67 0.61
CA PRO A 554 -38.17 6.93 -0.13
C PRO A 554 -36.82 7.36 -0.71
N TRP A 555 -36.75 7.54 -2.01
CA TRP A 555 -35.51 7.89 -2.70
C TRP A 555 -34.94 9.24 -2.28
N LEU A 556 -35.81 10.17 -1.91
CA LEU A 556 -35.38 11.51 -1.48
C LEU A 556 -34.48 11.46 -0.24
N ASP A 557 -34.85 10.64 0.75
CA ASP A 557 -34.08 10.51 2.00
C ASP A 557 -32.72 9.84 1.76
N GLN A 558 -32.71 8.85 0.87
CA GLN A 558 -31.48 8.11 0.50
C GLN A 558 -30.53 8.98 -0.35
N MET A 559 -31.08 9.86 -1.19
CA MET A 559 -30.31 10.83 -1.97
C MET A 559 -29.63 11.86 -1.09
N GLY A 560 -30.32 12.39 -0.08
CA GLY A 560 -29.72 13.33 0.86
C GLY A 560 -28.47 12.78 1.55
N ALA A 561 -28.55 11.55 2.03
CA ALA A 561 -27.40 10.88 2.66
C ALA A 561 -26.22 10.69 1.69
N LEU A 562 -26.49 10.39 0.42
CA LEU A 562 -25.45 10.27 -0.60
C LEU A 562 -24.81 11.62 -0.93
N GLU A 563 -25.61 12.66 -1.08
CA GLU A 563 -25.16 14.02 -1.37
C GLU A 563 -24.27 14.57 -0.24
N GLU A 564 -24.63 14.34 1.03
CA GLU A 564 -23.81 14.70 2.19
C GLU A 564 -22.43 14.04 2.12
N VAL A 565 -22.40 12.74 1.86
CA VAL A 565 -21.12 12.00 1.75
C VAL A 565 -20.30 12.50 0.56
N LEU A 566 -20.92 12.73 -0.59
CA LEU A 566 -20.22 13.24 -1.78
C LEU A 566 -19.67 14.65 -1.56
N HIS A 567 -20.38 15.50 -0.80
CA HIS A 567 -19.95 16.87 -0.51
C HIS A 567 -18.73 16.92 0.41
N ASP A 568 -18.60 15.99 1.33
CA ASP A 568 -17.54 15.97 2.35
C ASP A 568 -16.24 15.29 1.88
N ILE A 569 -16.23 14.67 0.69
CA ILE A 569 -15.04 14.03 0.15
C ILE A 569 -14.13 15.09 -0.51
N PRO A 570 -12.92 15.35 0.01
CA PRO A 570 -11.96 16.23 -0.62
C PRO A 570 -11.58 15.72 -2.02
N HIS A 571 -11.46 16.60 -2.98
CA HIS A 571 -11.07 16.28 -4.37
C HIS A 571 -12.06 15.44 -5.18
N LEU A 572 -13.27 15.23 -4.70
CA LEU A 572 -14.32 14.65 -5.50
C LEU A 572 -14.79 15.68 -6.52
N HIS A 573 -14.63 15.36 -7.79
CA HIS A 573 -15.33 16.05 -8.88
C HIS A 573 -16.64 15.30 -9.11
N PRO A 574 -17.77 15.76 -8.53
CA PRO A 574 -19.05 15.12 -8.77
C PRO A 574 -19.38 15.17 -10.26
N PRO A 575 -20.27 14.29 -10.77
CA PRO A 575 -20.72 14.36 -12.14
C PRO A 575 -21.27 15.75 -12.40
N GLU A 576 -20.69 16.44 -13.37
CA GLU A 576 -21.05 17.81 -13.73
C GLU A 576 -22.22 17.76 -14.70
N ARG A 577 -23.10 18.76 -14.62
CA ARG A 577 -24.28 18.80 -15.42
C ARG A 577 -24.25 20.01 -16.34
N ASP A 578 -24.36 19.75 -17.63
CA ASP A 578 -24.68 20.79 -18.61
C ASP A 578 -26.20 21.04 -18.65
N ILE A 579 -26.61 22.29 -18.81
CA ILE A 579 -28.02 22.74 -18.78
C ILE A 579 -28.90 21.90 -19.70
N ASP A 580 -28.40 21.49 -20.88
CA ASP A 580 -29.18 20.84 -21.92
C ASP A 580 -28.85 19.34 -22.12
N SER A 581 -27.84 18.78 -21.44
CA SER A 581 -27.27 17.50 -21.85
C SER A 581 -27.34 16.40 -20.77
N GLY A 582 -27.81 16.69 -19.57
CA GLY A 582 -27.81 15.75 -18.43
C GLY A 582 -26.47 15.71 -17.72
N VAL A 583 -26.20 14.62 -16.99
CA VAL A 583 -24.97 14.47 -16.22
C VAL A 583 -23.78 14.22 -17.13
N MET A 584 -22.76 15.06 -16.98
CA MET A 584 -21.53 15.04 -17.76
C MET A 584 -20.34 14.68 -16.88
N ARG A 585 -19.29 14.16 -17.47
CA ARG A 585 -17.98 14.03 -16.84
C ARG A 585 -16.88 14.51 -17.76
N VAL A 586 -15.78 14.96 -17.20
CA VAL A 586 -14.57 15.22 -17.96
C VAL A 586 -13.83 13.91 -18.23
N LYS A 587 -13.58 13.64 -19.51
CA LYS A 587 -12.73 12.51 -19.94
C LYS A 587 -11.47 13.03 -20.61
N LYS A 588 -10.34 12.39 -20.28
CA LYS A 588 -9.12 12.54 -21.03
C LYS A 588 -9.20 11.62 -22.26
N VAL A 589 -9.27 12.21 -23.43
CA VAL A 589 -9.36 11.45 -24.70
C VAL A 589 -8.10 11.66 -25.53
N ARG A 590 -7.68 10.61 -26.21
CA ARG A 590 -6.62 10.72 -27.22
C ARG A 590 -7.24 11.11 -28.54
N ILE A 591 -6.79 12.24 -29.07
CA ILE A 591 -7.26 12.67 -30.39
C ILE A 591 -6.54 11.79 -31.42
N PRO A 592 -7.26 11.15 -32.38
CA PRO A 592 -6.62 10.44 -33.47
C PRO A 592 -5.65 11.38 -34.21
N ASN A 593 -4.44 10.87 -34.50
CA ASN A 593 -3.44 11.67 -35.16
C ASN A 593 -3.96 12.06 -36.55
N THR A 594 -4.36 13.33 -36.71
CA THR A 594 -4.99 13.82 -37.93
C THR A 594 -4.08 13.75 -39.17
N HIS A 595 -2.78 13.54 -39.00
CA HIS A 595 -1.83 13.29 -40.09
C HIS A 595 -2.10 11.98 -40.82
N ALA A 596 -2.85 11.04 -40.22
CA ALA A 596 -3.28 9.83 -40.92
C ALA A 596 -4.28 10.11 -42.05
N PHE A 597 -4.98 11.23 -42.03
CA PHE A 597 -5.98 11.61 -43.03
C PHE A 597 -5.40 12.43 -44.21
N THR A 598 -4.16 12.85 -44.14
CA THR A 598 -3.53 13.65 -45.22
C THR A 598 -2.82 12.81 -46.30
N LYS A 599 -2.78 11.49 -46.16
CA LYS A 599 -2.15 10.59 -47.15
C LYS A 599 -2.94 10.43 -48.47
N ASP A 600 -4.20 10.87 -48.56
CA ASP A 600 -5.04 10.68 -49.74
C ASP A 600 -5.13 11.90 -50.69
N SER A 601 -4.50 13.03 -50.37
CA SER A 601 -4.38 14.14 -51.30
C SER A 601 -3.00 14.10 -52.01
N GLY A 602 -3.00 13.50 -53.19
CA GLY A 602 -1.83 13.25 -54.02
C GLY A 602 -0.84 14.43 -54.15
N GLY A 603 0.20 14.40 -53.37
CA GLY A 603 1.34 15.27 -53.48
C GLY A 603 2.58 14.56 -52.94
N ASN A 604 3.58 14.39 -53.82
CA ASN A 604 4.90 13.90 -53.49
C ASN A 604 5.54 14.77 -52.39
N ALA A 605 5.39 14.40 -51.15
CA ALA A 605 6.19 14.92 -50.04
C ALA A 605 7.19 13.81 -49.66
N GLU A 606 8.44 14.15 -49.63
CA GLU A 606 9.54 13.26 -49.33
C GLU A 606 9.31 12.53 -47.98
N ALA A 607 9.52 11.23 -48.00
CA ALA A 607 9.04 10.28 -46.98
C ALA A 607 9.78 10.34 -45.64
N GLU A 608 10.78 11.18 -45.47
CA GLU A 608 11.63 11.18 -44.27
C GLU A 608 11.03 11.93 -43.06
N ASP A 609 10.27 13.02 -43.29
CA ASP A 609 9.67 13.82 -42.21
C ASP A 609 8.34 13.26 -41.63
N SER A 610 7.68 12.34 -42.36
CA SER A 610 6.40 11.77 -41.91
C SER A 610 6.57 10.68 -40.83
N ASP A 611 7.75 10.09 -40.73
CA ASP A 611 8.00 8.97 -39.81
C ASP A 611 8.30 9.44 -38.37
N GLU A 612 8.85 10.63 -38.20
CA GLU A 612 9.09 11.17 -36.84
C GLU A 612 7.80 11.69 -36.17
N LEU A 613 6.91 12.34 -36.92
CA LEU A 613 5.61 12.81 -36.42
C LEU A 613 4.63 11.66 -36.11
N SER A 614 4.77 10.52 -36.81
CA SER A 614 3.99 9.32 -36.52
C SER A 614 4.43 8.60 -35.23
N LYS A 615 5.63 8.89 -34.74
CA LYS A 615 6.18 8.32 -33.48
C LYS A 615 5.80 9.11 -32.24
N LEU A 616 5.24 10.32 -32.40
CA LEU A 616 4.74 11.09 -31.26
C LEU A 616 3.45 10.46 -30.75
N PRO A 617 3.28 10.34 -29.40
CA PRO A 617 2.02 9.88 -28.84
C PRO A 617 0.90 10.84 -29.29
N PRO A 618 -0.30 10.31 -29.60
CA PRO A 618 -1.42 11.15 -29.99
C PRO A 618 -1.72 12.18 -28.89
N PRO A 619 -2.01 13.44 -29.26
CA PRO A 619 -2.30 14.48 -28.27
C PRO A 619 -3.50 14.09 -27.43
N GLU A 620 -3.40 14.35 -26.14
CA GLU A 620 -4.47 14.11 -25.17
C GLU A 620 -5.22 15.40 -24.91
N GLN A 621 -6.55 15.33 -24.91
CA GLN A 621 -7.42 16.45 -24.64
C GLN A 621 -8.47 16.07 -23.58
N TYR A 622 -8.84 17.03 -22.74
CA TYR A 622 -9.94 16.90 -21.81
C TYR A 622 -11.23 17.39 -22.47
N VAL A 623 -12.27 16.56 -22.45
CA VAL A 623 -13.56 16.86 -23.05
C VAL A 623 -14.70 16.50 -22.11
N LEU A 624 -15.78 17.31 -22.13
CA LEU A 624 -17.04 16.97 -21.47
C LEU A 624 -17.76 15.89 -22.27
N CYS A 625 -18.05 14.77 -21.60
CA CYS A 625 -18.76 13.65 -22.18
C CYS A 625 -20.00 13.32 -21.35
N LYS A 626 -21.14 13.09 -22.04
CA LYS A 626 -22.34 12.61 -21.37
C LYS A 626 -22.11 11.25 -20.75
N MET A 627 -22.54 11.07 -19.51
CA MET A 627 -22.45 9.81 -18.80
C MET A 627 -23.69 8.96 -19.03
N ASN A 628 -23.48 7.65 -19.14
CA ASN A 628 -24.56 6.68 -18.99
C ASN A 628 -24.64 6.19 -17.54
N GLU A 629 -25.68 5.42 -17.22
CA GLU A 629 -25.97 4.93 -15.87
C GLU A 629 -24.83 4.09 -15.28
N MET A 630 -24.19 3.25 -16.11
CA MET A 630 -23.07 2.40 -15.67
C MET A 630 -21.83 3.24 -15.35
N GLU A 631 -21.52 4.22 -16.19
CA GLU A 631 -20.40 5.14 -15.95
C GLU A 631 -20.62 5.99 -14.71
N ALA A 632 -21.85 6.41 -14.43
CA ALA A 632 -22.19 7.14 -13.21
C ALA A 632 -22.06 6.23 -11.97
N ALA A 633 -22.54 5.00 -12.03
CA ALA A 633 -22.39 4.01 -10.96
C ALA A 633 -20.91 3.76 -10.65
N GLU A 634 -20.10 3.45 -11.68
CA GLU A 634 -18.66 3.22 -11.54
C GLU A 634 -17.94 4.41 -10.89
N MET A 635 -18.28 5.63 -11.31
CA MET A 635 -17.68 6.83 -10.79
C MET A 635 -18.03 7.03 -9.31
N ILE A 636 -19.30 6.85 -8.92
CA ILE A 636 -19.74 6.96 -7.53
C ILE A 636 -19.07 5.88 -6.67
N GLU A 637 -19.05 4.63 -7.15
CA GLU A 637 -18.42 3.50 -6.46
C GLU A 637 -16.90 3.65 -6.30
N LYS A 638 -16.24 4.43 -7.13
CA LYS A 638 -14.83 4.77 -6.95
C LYS A 638 -14.55 5.50 -5.64
N TYR A 639 -15.51 6.28 -5.16
CA TYR A 639 -15.36 7.12 -3.97
C TYR A 639 -16.16 6.63 -2.76
N ILE A 640 -17.12 5.74 -2.96
CA ILE A 640 -18.03 5.24 -1.91
C ILE A 640 -18.11 3.72 -1.99
N ASP A 641 -18.01 3.05 -0.85
CA ASP A 641 -18.27 1.61 -0.73
C ASP A 641 -19.71 1.39 -0.33
N PHE A 642 -20.54 0.90 -1.26
CA PHE A 642 -21.93 0.57 -0.99
C PHE A 642 -22.07 -0.81 -0.38
N VAL A 643 -22.86 -0.88 0.70
CA VAL A 643 -23.03 -2.11 1.46
C VAL A 643 -24.49 -2.51 1.54
N ASP A 644 -24.76 -3.79 1.38
CA ASP A 644 -26.08 -4.36 1.63
C ASP A 644 -26.40 -4.26 3.13
N PRO A 645 -27.44 -3.53 3.55
CA PRO A 645 -27.77 -3.34 4.96
C PRO A 645 -28.08 -4.65 5.70
N LYS A 646 -28.52 -5.69 4.98
CA LYS A 646 -28.89 -6.98 5.57
C LYS A 646 -27.69 -7.91 5.78
N THR A 647 -26.77 -7.95 4.82
CA THR A 647 -25.61 -8.86 4.83
C THR A 647 -24.30 -8.18 5.20
N GLY A 648 -24.26 -6.84 5.14
CA GLY A 648 -23.05 -6.06 5.36
C GLY A 648 -21.95 -6.30 4.32
N LYS A 649 -22.24 -6.89 3.17
CA LYS A 649 -21.29 -7.10 2.08
C LYS A 649 -21.27 -5.91 1.15
N SER A 650 -20.10 -5.59 0.59
CA SER A 650 -20.01 -4.63 -0.52
C SER A 650 -20.81 -5.14 -1.71
N VAL A 651 -21.60 -4.27 -2.28
CA VAL A 651 -22.47 -4.54 -3.42
C VAL A 651 -22.44 -3.37 -4.39
N HIS A 652 -22.75 -3.62 -5.65
CA HIS A 652 -22.89 -2.55 -6.62
C HIS A 652 -24.07 -1.63 -6.31
N LEU A 653 -23.89 -0.35 -6.57
CA LEU A 653 -24.96 0.64 -6.49
C LEU A 653 -26.08 0.27 -7.46
N ARG A 654 -27.33 0.30 -7.02
CA ARG A 654 -28.48 -0.07 -7.86
C ARG A 654 -28.66 0.91 -9.00
N LEU A 655 -28.73 0.41 -10.23
CA LEU A 655 -28.88 1.25 -11.42
C LEU A 655 -30.18 2.06 -11.44
N SER A 656 -31.26 1.54 -10.84
CA SER A 656 -32.53 2.31 -10.68
C SER A 656 -32.31 3.58 -9.87
N PHE A 657 -31.49 3.50 -8.82
CA PHE A 657 -31.12 4.64 -8.01
C PHE A 657 -30.21 5.60 -8.78
N VAL A 658 -29.21 5.09 -9.50
CA VAL A 658 -28.33 5.90 -10.36
C VAL A 658 -29.14 6.65 -11.40
N ARG A 659 -30.09 5.98 -12.04
CA ARG A 659 -31.01 6.62 -13.03
C ARG A 659 -31.77 7.79 -12.42
N HIS A 660 -32.32 7.62 -11.23
CA HIS A 660 -33.01 8.69 -10.52
C HIS A 660 -32.05 9.83 -10.13
N PHE A 661 -30.86 9.50 -9.62
CA PHE A 661 -29.82 10.47 -9.31
C PHE A 661 -29.46 11.35 -10.54
N MET A 662 -29.30 10.72 -11.71
CA MET A 662 -28.95 11.42 -12.95
C MET A 662 -30.07 12.35 -13.47
N THR A 663 -31.31 12.24 -12.99
CA THR A 663 -32.42 13.11 -13.38
C THR A 663 -32.56 14.36 -12.48
N ARG A 664 -31.79 14.46 -11.41
CA ARG A 664 -31.90 15.62 -10.48
C ARG A 664 -31.08 16.80 -10.97
N ASP A 665 -31.70 17.98 -10.90
CA ASP A 665 -31.20 19.23 -11.50
C ASP A 665 -30.45 20.14 -10.54
N ASP A 666 -30.64 19.98 -9.22
CA ASP A 666 -30.39 21.02 -8.23
C ASP A 666 -29.16 20.79 -7.34
N LYS A 667 -28.46 19.67 -7.46
CA LYS A 667 -27.46 19.27 -6.49
C LYS A 667 -26.03 19.10 -7.02
N LEU A 668 -25.86 19.07 -8.33
CA LEU A 668 -24.53 18.96 -8.93
C LEU A 668 -24.03 20.32 -9.40
N PRO A 669 -22.74 20.65 -9.22
CA PRO A 669 -22.20 21.89 -9.72
C PRO A 669 -22.22 21.90 -11.25
N LEU A 670 -22.64 23.03 -11.81
CA LEU A 670 -22.68 23.22 -13.26
C LEU A 670 -21.28 23.31 -13.83
N CYS A 671 -20.98 22.51 -14.86
CA CYS A 671 -19.79 22.64 -15.68
C CYS A 671 -20.18 22.82 -17.15
N VAL A 672 -19.86 23.98 -17.71
CA VAL A 672 -20.17 24.35 -19.09
C VAL A 672 -18.95 24.29 -20.01
N ALA A 673 -17.75 24.25 -19.45
CA ALA A 673 -16.51 24.21 -20.23
C ALA A 673 -15.34 23.57 -19.46
N VAL A 674 -14.39 23.06 -20.23
CA VAL A 674 -13.11 22.56 -19.72
C VAL A 674 -11.99 23.38 -20.34
N SER A 675 -11.01 23.80 -19.55
CA SER A 675 -9.83 24.51 -20.04
C SER A 675 -8.54 23.86 -19.57
N THR A 676 -7.58 23.72 -20.47
CA THR A 676 -6.20 23.30 -20.17
C THR A 676 -5.24 24.47 -20.14
N LEU A 677 -5.76 25.69 -20.37
CA LEU A 677 -5.00 26.93 -20.35
C LEU A 677 -5.68 27.93 -19.42
N PRO A 678 -4.93 28.87 -18.84
CA PRO A 678 -5.49 30.00 -18.15
C PRO A 678 -6.44 30.80 -19.04
N ILE A 679 -7.48 31.36 -18.45
CA ILE A 679 -8.46 32.21 -19.17
C ILE A 679 -8.38 33.63 -18.63
N VAL A 680 -8.26 34.60 -19.53
CA VAL A 680 -8.35 36.01 -19.18
C VAL A 680 -9.81 36.45 -19.29
N LEU A 681 -10.34 37.01 -18.21
CA LEU A 681 -11.72 37.54 -18.16
C LEU A 681 -11.79 38.96 -18.73
N ALA A 682 -13.04 39.41 -19.06
CA ALA A 682 -13.29 40.76 -19.61
C ALA A 682 -12.85 41.89 -18.66
N ASP A 683 -12.81 41.67 -17.37
CA ASP A 683 -12.30 42.59 -16.34
C ASP A 683 -10.77 42.57 -16.19
N GLY A 684 -10.09 41.68 -16.92
CA GLY A 684 -8.63 41.56 -16.88
C GLY A 684 -8.11 40.57 -15.81
N VAL A 685 -8.99 39.87 -15.15
CA VAL A 685 -8.57 38.83 -14.18
C VAL A 685 -8.14 37.58 -14.93
N LEU A 686 -6.94 37.09 -14.61
CA LEU A 686 -6.45 35.79 -15.10
C LEU A 686 -6.96 34.67 -14.20
N LEU A 687 -7.70 33.74 -14.79
CA LEU A 687 -8.22 32.57 -14.11
C LEU A 687 -7.35 31.35 -14.42
N ALA A 688 -6.74 30.79 -13.38
CA ALA A 688 -6.01 29.52 -13.42
C ALA A 688 -6.20 28.74 -12.10
N PRO A 689 -7.42 28.62 -11.53
CA PRO A 689 -7.62 27.86 -10.30
C PRO A 689 -7.35 26.37 -10.55
N PRO A 690 -7.04 25.58 -9.53
CA PRO A 690 -7.06 24.13 -9.62
C PRO A 690 -8.52 23.64 -9.62
N GLY A 691 -8.89 22.76 -10.55
CA GLY A 691 -10.20 22.14 -10.61
C GLY A 691 -11.33 23.07 -11.09
N LEU A 692 -12.54 22.88 -10.54
CA LEU A 692 -13.75 23.55 -10.98
C LEU A 692 -13.92 24.94 -10.38
N ASP A 693 -13.98 25.97 -11.22
CA ASP A 693 -14.53 27.29 -10.85
C ASP A 693 -16.07 27.21 -10.82
N ARG A 694 -16.62 26.97 -9.64
CA ARG A 694 -18.06 26.81 -9.44
C ARG A 694 -18.89 28.07 -9.81
N LEU A 695 -18.26 29.23 -9.75
CA LEU A 695 -18.96 30.49 -10.08
C LEU A 695 -19.22 30.60 -11.57
N ARG A 696 -18.33 30.06 -12.40
CA ARG A 696 -18.40 30.18 -13.86
C ARG A 696 -18.68 28.86 -14.57
N GLY A 697 -18.65 27.75 -13.84
CA GLY A 697 -18.82 26.40 -14.39
C GLY A 697 -17.70 25.99 -15.34
N ILE A 698 -16.46 26.38 -15.05
CA ILE A 698 -15.30 26.05 -15.89
C ILE A 698 -14.36 25.16 -15.10
N GLU A 699 -14.06 23.98 -15.60
CA GLU A 699 -13.08 23.09 -14.98
C GLU A 699 -11.71 23.23 -15.63
N PHE A 700 -10.68 23.42 -14.80
CA PHE A 700 -9.30 23.68 -15.23
C PHE A 700 -8.39 22.49 -14.99
N TYR A 701 -7.81 21.99 -16.06
CA TYR A 701 -6.76 20.95 -16.06
C TYR A 701 -5.42 21.55 -16.50
N ILE A 702 -4.97 22.59 -15.80
CA ILE A 702 -3.73 23.30 -16.09
C ILE A 702 -2.59 22.58 -15.36
N PRO A 703 -1.55 22.07 -16.06
CA PRO A 703 -0.38 21.48 -15.42
C PRO A 703 0.28 22.48 -14.46
N ASP A 704 0.85 21.99 -13.36
CA ASP A 704 1.52 22.86 -12.38
C ASP A 704 2.71 23.58 -12.96
N GLU A 705 3.39 22.99 -13.94
CA GLU A 705 4.48 23.63 -14.68
C GLU A 705 4.03 24.87 -15.48
N VAL A 706 2.76 24.91 -15.87
CA VAL A 706 2.14 26.05 -16.56
C VAL A 706 1.58 27.06 -15.55
N ARG A 707 1.06 26.58 -14.42
CA ARG A 707 0.44 27.42 -13.39
C ARG A 707 1.47 28.13 -12.51
N ALA A 708 2.50 27.41 -12.06
CA ALA A 708 3.49 27.93 -11.12
C ALA A 708 4.26 29.18 -11.62
N PRO A 709 4.58 29.30 -12.94
CA PRO A 709 5.29 30.47 -13.45
C PRO A 709 4.41 31.70 -13.70
N ILE A 710 3.09 31.64 -13.47
CA ILE A 710 2.22 32.79 -13.68
C ILE A 710 2.61 33.89 -12.67
N PRO A 711 3.10 35.07 -13.15
CA PRO A 711 3.57 36.11 -12.24
C PRO A 711 2.41 36.80 -11.53
N ASP A 712 2.66 37.35 -10.35
CA ASP A 712 1.70 38.24 -9.68
C ASP A 712 1.42 39.42 -10.62
N PRO A 713 0.15 39.79 -10.86
CA PRO A 713 -0.21 40.94 -11.67
C PRO A 713 0.51 42.26 -11.26
N LYS A 714 0.96 42.38 -10.01
CA LYS A 714 1.73 43.53 -9.50
C LYS A 714 3.16 43.57 -10.02
N GLU A 715 3.72 42.44 -10.39
CA GLU A 715 5.07 42.32 -10.94
C GLU A 715 5.12 42.59 -12.45
N CYS A 716 3.95 42.59 -13.11
CA CYS A 716 3.83 42.83 -14.52
C CYS A 716 3.95 44.35 -14.82
N ASN A 717 5.15 44.77 -15.22
CA ASN A 717 5.46 46.17 -15.59
C ASN A 717 5.95 46.24 -17.05
N GLU A 718 6.18 47.48 -17.55
CA GLU A 718 6.61 47.69 -18.94
C GLU A 718 7.92 47.02 -19.29
N ALA A 719 8.85 46.92 -18.35
CA ALA A 719 10.13 46.25 -18.56
C ALA A 719 9.97 44.75 -18.76
N ALA A 720 9.12 44.13 -17.94
CA ALA A 720 8.75 42.70 -18.05
C ALA A 720 8.06 42.38 -19.38
N VAL A 721 7.16 43.28 -19.89
CA VAL A 721 6.57 43.11 -21.24
C VAL A 721 7.66 43.15 -22.31
N ARG A 722 8.55 44.12 -22.23
CA ARG A 722 9.60 44.29 -23.23
C ARG A 722 10.49 43.04 -23.27
N GLU A 723 10.89 42.54 -22.13
CA GLU A 723 11.66 41.30 -22.00
C GLU A 723 10.91 40.12 -22.60
N ALA A 724 9.62 39.98 -22.27
CA ALA A 724 8.77 38.95 -22.80
C ALA A 724 8.63 38.98 -24.32
N MET A 725 8.38 40.17 -24.89
CA MET A 725 8.28 40.35 -26.33
C MET A 725 9.61 40.05 -27.02
N GLN A 726 10.71 40.44 -26.42
CA GLN A 726 12.04 40.15 -26.95
C GLN A 726 12.32 38.65 -26.95
N TYR A 727 12.02 37.97 -25.88
CA TYR A 727 12.12 36.51 -25.80
C TYR A 727 11.27 35.81 -26.88
N LEU A 728 10.02 36.19 -27.06
CA LEU A 728 9.17 35.63 -28.09
C LEU A 728 9.69 35.86 -29.50
N CYS A 729 10.26 37.03 -29.79
CA CYS A 729 10.84 37.34 -31.11
C CYS A 729 12.16 36.65 -31.36
N ASP A 730 13.06 36.60 -30.38
CA ASP A 730 14.45 36.21 -30.54
C ASP A 730 14.72 34.75 -30.21
N VAL A 731 13.92 34.14 -29.33
CA VAL A 731 14.07 32.75 -28.91
C VAL A 731 12.99 31.87 -29.48
N TRP A 732 11.71 32.20 -29.24
CA TRP A 732 10.60 31.36 -29.68
C TRP A 732 10.40 31.37 -31.21
N LEU A 733 10.53 32.54 -31.84
CA LEU A 733 10.45 32.74 -33.28
C LEU A 733 11.83 32.89 -33.93
N CYS A 734 12.90 32.32 -33.35
CA CYS A 734 14.26 32.44 -33.86
C CYS A 734 14.40 31.88 -35.30
N ASP A 735 13.74 30.78 -35.60
CA ASP A 735 13.78 30.13 -36.92
C ASP A 735 12.83 30.74 -37.95
N VAL A 736 12.01 31.72 -37.55
CA VAL A 736 11.09 32.39 -38.46
C VAL A 736 11.82 33.59 -39.12
N ASN A 737 12.21 33.40 -40.36
CA ASN A 737 12.82 34.47 -41.16
C ASN A 737 11.76 35.48 -41.64
N ALA A 738 11.35 36.36 -40.76
CA ALA A 738 10.33 37.36 -40.99
C ALA A 738 10.74 38.72 -40.37
N SER A 739 10.18 39.80 -40.89
CA SER A 739 10.33 41.11 -40.27
C SER A 739 9.76 41.13 -38.85
N PHE A 740 10.26 42.02 -38.00
CA PHE A 740 9.78 42.22 -36.64
C PHE A 740 8.23 42.39 -36.60
N ALA A 741 7.68 43.16 -37.54
CA ALA A 741 6.22 43.36 -37.66
C ALA A 741 5.48 42.04 -37.91
N ASN A 742 6.01 41.17 -38.75
CA ASN A 742 5.42 39.85 -39.05
C ASN A 742 5.55 38.88 -37.87
N LYS A 743 6.66 38.94 -37.12
CA LYS A 743 6.80 38.18 -35.86
C LYS A 743 5.76 38.63 -34.82
N CYS A 744 5.53 39.97 -34.72
CA CYS A 744 4.46 40.49 -33.85
C CYS A 744 3.06 40.00 -34.25
N ILE A 745 2.79 39.79 -35.53
CA ILE A 745 1.52 39.22 -36.01
C ILE A 745 1.38 37.79 -35.59
N ALA A 746 2.47 36.99 -35.65
CA ALA A 746 2.48 35.59 -35.19
C ALA A 746 2.25 35.51 -33.65
N ILE A 747 2.82 36.42 -32.89
CA ILE A 747 2.58 36.55 -31.46
C ILE A 747 1.13 36.95 -31.18
N ALA A 748 0.57 37.90 -31.93
CA ALA A 748 -0.82 38.31 -31.82
C ALA A 748 -1.78 37.13 -32.10
N LEU A 749 -1.47 36.25 -33.05
CA LEU A 749 -2.25 35.03 -33.29
C LEU A 749 -2.29 34.14 -32.02
N ALA A 750 -1.13 33.90 -31.42
CA ALA A 750 -1.06 33.08 -30.20
C ALA A 750 -1.82 33.73 -29.02
N LEU A 751 -1.69 35.04 -28.84
CA LEU A 751 -2.42 35.78 -27.82
C LEU A 751 -3.93 35.76 -28.03
N THR A 752 -4.37 35.77 -29.30
CA THR A 752 -5.81 35.70 -29.65
C THR A 752 -6.47 34.43 -29.09
N LEU A 753 -5.73 33.32 -28.97
CA LEU A 753 -6.25 32.07 -28.39
C LEU A 753 -6.54 32.22 -26.90
N ILE A 754 -5.69 32.96 -26.17
CA ILE A 754 -5.81 33.20 -24.74
C ILE A 754 -6.89 34.29 -24.46
N GLU A 755 -6.92 35.31 -25.29
CA GLU A 755 -7.80 36.46 -25.14
C GLU A 755 -9.19 36.29 -25.81
N ARG A 756 -9.48 35.13 -26.37
CA ARG A 756 -10.69 34.89 -27.17
C ARG A 756 -12.01 35.27 -26.45
N SER A 757 -12.01 35.16 -25.12
CA SER A 757 -13.17 35.55 -24.30
C SER A 757 -13.35 37.07 -24.17
N LEU A 758 -12.33 37.86 -24.50
CA LEU A 758 -12.34 39.32 -24.49
C LEU A 758 -12.68 39.93 -25.83
N LEU A 759 -12.65 39.14 -26.91
CA LEU A 759 -12.83 39.62 -28.28
C LEU A 759 -14.29 39.41 -28.72
N ASP A 760 -14.96 40.47 -29.06
CA ASP A 760 -16.33 40.44 -29.64
C ASP A 760 -16.31 39.81 -31.04
N GLU A 761 -15.23 40.05 -31.81
CA GLU A 761 -15.00 39.46 -33.12
C GLU A 761 -13.59 38.84 -33.15
N ARG A 762 -13.42 37.71 -33.84
CA ARG A 762 -12.17 37.01 -33.95
C ARG A 762 -11.45 37.39 -35.24
N PRO A 763 -10.23 37.97 -35.16
CA PRO A 763 -9.48 38.31 -36.36
C PRO A 763 -9.05 37.03 -37.08
N ALA A 764 -9.07 37.07 -38.42
CA ALA A 764 -8.48 36.03 -39.24
C ALA A 764 -7.03 36.33 -39.51
N PHE A 765 -6.18 35.29 -39.36
CA PHE A 765 -4.76 35.38 -39.64
C PHE A 765 -4.41 34.57 -40.88
N PHE A 766 -3.67 35.20 -41.80
CA PHE A 766 -3.21 34.55 -43.01
C PHE A 766 -1.67 34.40 -42.97
N VAL A 767 -1.18 33.18 -43.04
CA VAL A 767 0.23 32.89 -43.13
C VAL A 767 0.57 32.62 -44.60
N THR A 768 1.38 33.48 -45.22
CA THR A 768 1.81 33.33 -46.61
C THR A 768 3.32 33.21 -46.67
N ALA A 769 3.84 32.35 -47.53
CA ALA A 769 5.25 32.24 -47.82
C ALA A 769 5.53 32.73 -49.25
N GLY A 770 6.56 33.59 -49.41
CA GLY A 770 6.92 34.22 -50.72
C GLY A 770 7.43 33.24 -51.78
N HIS A 771 7.95 32.05 -51.38
CA HIS A 771 8.43 31.03 -52.28
C HIS A 771 8.04 29.62 -51.78
N ARG A 772 7.80 28.67 -52.66
CA ARG A 772 7.62 27.25 -52.30
C ARG A 772 8.90 26.75 -51.66
N ALA A 773 8.80 26.10 -50.52
CA ALA A 773 9.88 25.49 -49.75
C ALA A 773 10.82 26.44 -48.92
N VAL A 774 10.43 27.66 -48.68
CA VAL A 774 11.11 28.48 -47.66
C VAL A 774 10.47 28.18 -46.28
N GLY A 775 11.05 27.23 -45.60
CA GLY A 775 10.64 26.83 -44.26
C GLY A 775 9.16 26.43 -44.17
N LYS A 776 8.83 25.15 -44.33
CA LYS A 776 7.55 24.68 -43.78
C LYS A 776 7.54 25.11 -42.31
N PRO A 777 6.51 25.83 -41.84
CA PRO A 777 6.36 25.97 -40.40
C PRO A 777 6.28 24.56 -39.86
N ARG A 778 7.24 24.11 -39.05
CA ARG A 778 7.03 22.97 -38.18
C ARG A 778 5.76 23.33 -37.45
N SER A 779 4.71 22.58 -37.71
CA SER A 779 3.34 22.82 -37.28
C SER A 779 3.32 23.33 -35.86
N LEU A 780 2.83 24.56 -35.67
CA LEU A 780 2.32 24.99 -34.39
C LEU A 780 1.21 23.98 -34.01
N PRO A 781 1.34 23.28 -32.92
CA PRO A 781 0.23 22.47 -32.43
C PRO A 781 -0.95 23.39 -32.17
N CYS A 782 -2.04 23.18 -32.89
CA CYS A 782 -3.33 23.85 -32.63
C CYS A 782 -3.91 23.39 -31.33
#